data_b5147a3e7e718e6b67003d32120335f3
#
_entry.id   b5147a3e7e718e6b67003d32120335f3
#
_cell.length_a   1.000
_cell.length_b   1.000
_cell.length_c   1.000
_cell.angle_alpha   90.00
_cell.angle_beta   90.00
_cell.angle_gamma   90.00
#
_symmetry.space_group_name_H-M   'P 1'
#
loop_
_entity.id
_entity.type
_entity.pdbx_description
1 polymer ?
#
loop_
_entity_poly.entity_id
_entity_poly.type
_entity_poly.pdbx_seq_one_letter_code
_entity_poly.pdbx_strand_id
1 'polypeptide(L)'
;MIRKLVSYIINAVAAYTIIGFVVVPPLIHAGIVLAGNHFLARELKLGAVYFNPLTLKLSLIAVDVRDTIKLSSADIDLSWKDLQKALFNENNIRQLTLDKIRINNPESDFTLTENGQNNFASLLKEFPEQPTSTETEQEASASSLQFTVNQIAIENGRFGFTDYQFTDNHSPFSLQLDQINIQGQSLGWPQTNSIVNFSTQLNGEATVNSKVDLALSGIPTEASASASISLNNINLTDFQPIINRFTYVDLTSGLLDTRTDINWQAESGVQLTSDVTINQLQLDDSRTQETVAQWLQLQLSKLSYQQTDNRLEVGQLLLAAPSVVIAVDEKLQVNLASLVKPIENTISSEQEEVDTTTATGTETPDFSLAINRLAIENGAMDFSDRSFQPGFATPIVNLNGEIDGFDTRSKKPATIKIDGRVDRYAPVTIKGALNPSSPLNMTDLSMSFTNVELTTLTPYSGRFAGYSIQKGRLHLDLNYQIKNHQLSATNQMLLDKLILGSRVDSNEAVDLPIRMALALLKDRNGQIDITLPISGDLENPEFELGPVIRMALVNLITNIISAPFDLLASLVGGSAEEMQFVTFEPGQFSINRSEQVESLDKLAKALRDRPGLQLEVTGKTAKDSDWPLVVKSLLESELSQLWIKELKAQKKPIPEKLILSTMDEETRLRLLQNIAGTMMTSESSELNIERANADTITQHLLAQWPFNENAMRQLAIDRAREIKDYLMDEGGLDPQRIFLLSVQSLSEASAEKPSTELQLNAG
;
A
#
# COMPACT_ATOMS: atom_id res chain seq x y z
N MET A 1 22.39 -74.16 -67.26
CA MET A 1 23.11 -73.34 -66.28
C MET A 1 22.14 -72.38 -65.56
N ILE A 2 21.37 -71.56 -66.24
CA ILE A 2 20.46 -70.56 -65.70
C ILE A 2 19.43 -71.15 -64.73
N ARG A 3 18.76 -72.31 -65.04
CA ARG A 3 17.81 -72.99 -64.09
C ARG A 3 18.41 -73.44 -62.77
N LYS A 4 19.71 -73.86 -62.78
CA LYS A 4 20.39 -74.20 -61.50
C LYS A 4 20.75 -72.96 -60.71
N LEU A 5 21.18 -71.90 -61.37
CA LEU A 5 21.44 -70.62 -60.70
C LEU A 5 20.17 -70.00 -60.07
N VAL A 6 19.07 -70.01 -60.81
CA VAL A 6 17.78 -69.54 -60.32
C VAL A 6 17.30 -70.38 -59.08
N SER A 7 17.49 -71.72 -59.15
CA SER A 7 17.17 -72.58 -57.98
C SER A 7 18.06 -72.33 -56.81
N TYR A 8 19.35 -72.03 -56.95
CA TYR A 8 20.23 -71.65 -55.85
C TYR A 8 19.85 -70.29 -55.26
N ILE A 9 19.48 -69.33 -56.05
CA ILE A 9 19.03 -68.02 -55.62
C ILE A 9 17.71 -68.17 -54.85
N ILE A 10 16.73 -68.95 -55.36
CA ILE A 10 15.46 -69.18 -54.67
C ILE A 10 15.69 -69.89 -53.34
N ASN A 11 16.56 -70.91 -53.28
CA ASN A 11 16.88 -71.61 -52.05
C ASN A 11 17.63 -70.71 -51.05
N ALA A 12 18.53 -69.87 -51.49
CA ALA A 12 19.25 -68.92 -50.66
C ALA A 12 18.30 -67.86 -50.08
N VAL A 13 17.38 -67.31 -50.89
CA VAL A 13 16.35 -66.38 -50.44
C VAL A 13 15.39 -67.06 -49.49
N ALA A 14 14.98 -68.30 -49.76
CA ALA A 14 14.13 -69.06 -48.86
C ALA A 14 14.84 -69.35 -47.51
N ALA A 15 16.11 -69.76 -47.53
CA ALA A 15 16.88 -69.97 -46.33
C ALA A 15 17.07 -68.65 -45.55
N TYR A 16 17.37 -67.54 -46.20
CA TYR A 16 17.47 -66.23 -45.60
C TYR A 16 16.16 -65.79 -44.94
N THR A 17 15.02 -65.99 -45.62
CA THR A 17 13.71 -65.64 -45.06
C THR A 17 13.36 -66.51 -43.89
N ILE A 18 13.56 -67.86 -43.96
CA ILE A 18 13.30 -68.76 -42.86
C ILE A 18 14.19 -68.42 -41.62
N ILE A 19 15.48 -68.24 -41.83
CA ILE A 19 16.41 -67.84 -40.78
C ILE A 19 15.97 -66.50 -40.18
N GLY A 20 15.68 -65.50 -40.97
CA GLY A 20 15.28 -64.17 -40.52
C GLY A 20 13.96 -64.15 -39.79
N PHE A 21 12.94 -64.87 -40.24
CA PHE A 21 11.64 -64.85 -39.60
C PHE A 21 11.53 -65.82 -38.40
N VAL A 22 12.29 -66.95 -38.37
CA VAL A 22 12.12 -67.99 -37.39
C VAL A 22 13.26 -68.10 -36.38
N VAL A 23 14.51 -67.91 -36.81
CA VAL A 23 15.68 -68.08 -35.95
C VAL A 23 16.15 -66.81 -35.28
N VAL A 24 16.13 -65.71 -36.05
CA VAL A 24 16.61 -64.40 -35.58
C VAL A 24 15.76 -63.84 -34.43
N PRO A 25 14.42 -63.86 -34.45
CA PRO A 25 13.60 -63.28 -33.40
C PRO A 25 13.86 -63.86 -32.00
N PRO A 26 13.89 -65.20 -31.76
CA PRO A 26 14.20 -65.74 -30.45
C PRO A 26 15.61 -65.47 -29.97
N LEU A 27 16.59 -65.35 -30.89
CA LEU A 27 17.95 -64.95 -30.51
C LEU A 27 18.01 -63.48 -30.05
N ILE A 28 17.35 -62.61 -30.78
CA ILE A 28 17.22 -61.19 -30.36
C ILE A 28 16.46 -61.09 -29.02
N HIS A 29 15.38 -61.83 -28.87
CA HIS A 29 14.61 -61.84 -27.60
C HIS A 29 15.52 -62.25 -26.41
N ALA A 30 16.24 -63.38 -26.54
CA ALA A 30 17.14 -63.88 -25.50
C ALA A 30 18.27 -62.87 -25.23
N GLY A 31 18.86 -62.30 -26.30
CA GLY A 31 19.92 -61.28 -26.18
C GLY A 31 19.47 -60.01 -25.46
N ILE A 32 18.28 -59.49 -25.81
CA ILE A 32 17.75 -58.29 -25.17
C ILE A 32 17.41 -58.56 -23.69
N VAL A 33 16.79 -59.66 -23.37
CA VAL A 33 16.45 -60.03 -21.98
C VAL A 33 17.72 -60.26 -21.14
N LEU A 34 18.72 -60.97 -21.71
CA LEU A 34 19.99 -61.21 -20.99
C LEU A 34 20.75 -59.90 -20.75
N ALA A 35 20.88 -59.06 -21.80
CA ALA A 35 21.54 -57.79 -21.70
C ALA A 35 20.80 -56.83 -20.74
N GLY A 36 19.45 -56.75 -20.89
CA GLY A 36 18.62 -55.94 -20.01
C GLY A 36 18.77 -56.34 -18.54
N ASN A 37 18.66 -57.61 -18.23
CA ASN A 37 18.83 -58.11 -16.86
C ASN A 37 20.28 -58.04 -16.34
N HIS A 38 21.27 -57.89 -17.23
CA HIS A 38 22.65 -57.66 -16.87
C HIS A 38 22.91 -56.19 -16.47
N PHE A 39 22.42 -55.26 -17.27
CA PHE A 39 22.67 -53.81 -17.07
C PHE A 39 21.65 -53.13 -16.17
N LEU A 40 20.37 -53.59 -16.19
CA LEU A 40 19.32 -53.00 -15.39
C LEU A 40 19.30 -53.64 -13.97
N ALA A 41 19.09 -52.80 -12.97
CA ALA A 41 18.86 -53.23 -11.60
C ALA A 41 17.44 -53.85 -11.42
N ARG A 42 16.59 -53.69 -12.43
CA ARG A 42 15.20 -54.16 -12.44
C ARG A 42 14.96 -55.23 -13.51
N GLU A 43 13.98 -56.07 -13.29
CA GLU A 43 13.63 -57.15 -14.21
C GLU A 43 13.05 -56.61 -15.52
N LEU A 44 13.69 -56.94 -16.64
CA LEU A 44 13.17 -56.67 -17.97
C LEU A 44 12.36 -57.86 -18.46
N LYS A 45 11.09 -57.64 -18.76
CA LYS A 45 10.18 -58.58 -19.43
C LYS A 45 9.93 -58.14 -20.86
N LEU A 46 10.00 -59.09 -21.77
CA LEU A 46 9.74 -58.89 -23.19
C LEU A 46 8.75 -59.93 -23.66
N GLY A 47 7.60 -59.53 -24.21
CA GLY A 47 6.57 -60.44 -24.64
C GLY A 47 6.96 -61.20 -25.90
N ALA A 48 7.13 -60.51 -26.98
CA ALA A 48 7.50 -61.13 -28.27
C ALA A 48 8.47 -60.24 -29.09
N VAL A 49 9.27 -60.88 -29.92
CA VAL A 49 10.13 -60.19 -30.91
C VAL A 49 9.76 -60.67 -32.29
N TYR A 50 9.54 -59.77 -33.22
CA TYR A 50 9.34 -60.05 -34.65
C TYR A 50 10.44 -59.35 -35.43
N PHE A 51 11.02 -60.04 -36.36
CA PHE A 51 12.00 -59.47 -37.32
C PHE A 51 11.59 -59.81 -38.72
N ASN A 52 11.51 -58.79 -39.57
CA ASN A 52 11.26 -58.98 -40.99
C ASN A 52 12.58 -58.80 -41.76
N PRO A 53 13.20 -59.90 -42.26
CA PRO A 53 14.50 -59.85 -42.93
C PRO A 53 14.44 -59.12 -44.29
N LEU A 54 13.26 -59.00 -44.91
CA LEU A 54 13.09 -58.34 -46.20
C LEU A 54 13.02 -56.83 -46.09
N THR A 55 12.43 -56.32 -45.03
CA THR A 55 12.32 -54.87 -44.78
C THR A 55 13.27 -54.37 -43.69
N LEU A 56 14.01 -55.27 -43.02
CA LEU A 56 14.88 -55.02 -41.88
C LEU A 56 14.15 -54.33 -40.69
N LYS A 57 12.87 -54.61 -40.56
CA LYS A 57 12.07 -54.12 -39.46
C LYS A 57 12.11 -55.07 -38.26
N LEU A 58 12.53 -54.56 -37.09
CA LEU A 58 12.49 -55.24 -35.81
C LEU A 58 11.31 -54.65 -34.98
N SER A 59 10.45 -55.52 -34.48
CA SER A 59 9.34 -55.15 -33.60
C SER A 59 9.47 -55.86 -32.25
N LEU A 60 9.55 -55.10 -31.19
CA LEU A 60 9.52 -55.55 -29.80
C LEU A 60 8.11 -55.34 -29.26
N ILE A 61 7.49 -56.35 -28.72
CA ILE A 61 6.11 -56.28 -28.23
C ILE A 61 6.08 -56.51 -26.71
N ALA A 62 5.28 -55.68 -26.01
CA ALA A 62 5.07 -55.77 -24.57
C ALA A 62 6.40 -55.72 -23.80
N VAL A 63 7.11 -54.62 -23.92
CA VAL A 63 8.31 -54.38 -23.14
C VAL A 63 7.90 -53.82 -21.79
N ASP A 64 8.37 -54.40 -20.69
CA ASP A 64 8.10 -53.99 -19.32
C ASP A 64 9.40 -54.02 -18.51
N VAL A 65 9.87 -52.86 -18.11
CA VAL A 65 10.91 -52.71 -17.10
C VAL A 65 10.21 -52.43 -15.78
N ARG A 66 10.18 -53.41 -14.92
CA ARG A 66 9.38 -53.45 -13.69
C ARG A 66 9.42 -52.12 -12.94
N ASP A 67 8.24 -51.58 -12.63
CA ASP A 67 7.98 -50.37 -11.84
C ASP A 67 8.58 -49.05 -12.43
N THR A 68 8.99 -49.04 -13.72
CA THR A 68 9.56 -47.84 -14.34
C THR A 68 8.99 -47.53 -15.72
N ILE A 69 9.12 -48.44 -16.69
CA ILE A 69 8.74 -48.18 -18.07
C ILE A 69 7.99 -49.38 -18.64
N LYS A 70 6.85 -49.13 -19.26
CA LYS A 70 6.08 -50.09 -20.05
C LYS A 70 5.81 -49.54 -21.43
N LEU A 71 5.82 -50.35 -22.44
CA LEU A 71 5.38 -49.94 -23.78
C LEU A 71 4.72 -51.13 -24.52
N SER A 72 3.71 -50.81 -25.31
CA SER A 72 3.00 -51.83 -26.09
C SER A 72 3.85 -52.41 -27.19
N SER A 73 4.57 -51.56 -27.93
CA SER A 73 5.53 -51.99 -28.94
C SER A 73 6.58 -50.94 -29.23
N ALA A 74 7.75 -51.41 -29.68
CA ALA A 74 8.79 -50.60 -30.30
C ALA A 74 9.18 -51.19 -31.65
N ASP A 75 9.00 -50.41 -32.72
CA ASP A 75 9.36 -50.74 -34.06
C ASP A 75 10.65 -50.01 -34.47
N ILE A 76 11.64 -50.71 -34.96
CA ILE A 76 12.93 -50.21 -35.38
C ILE A 76 13.17 -50.64 -36.80
N ASP A 77 13.27 -49.67 -37.74
CA ASP A 77 13.55 -49.89 -39.13
C ASP A 77 15.05 -49.59 -39.41
N LEU A 78 15.82 -50.63 -39.80
CA LEU A 78 17.23 -50.52 -40.09
C LEU A 78 17.45 -50.13 -41.56
N SER A 79 18.48 -49.33 -41.84
CA SER A 79 18.81 -48.93 -43.20
C SER A 79 19.48 -50.06 -44.01
N TRP A 80 18.90 -50.47 -45.14
CA TRP A 80 19.51 -51.39 -46.06
C TRP A 80 20.86 -50.86 -46.57
N LYS A 81 21.03 -49.57 -46.76
CA LYS A 81 22.27 -48.96 -47.23
C LYS A 81 23.43 -49.20 -46.27
N ASP A 82 23.17 -49.10 -45.00
CA ASP A 82 24.22 -49.25 -43.98
C ASP A 82 24.50 -50.73 -43.69
N LEU A 83 23.49 -51.58 -43.81
CA LEU A 83 23.73 -53.04 -43.74
C LEU A 83 24.58 -53.50 -44.90
N GLN A 84 24.39 -53.00 -46.12
CA GLN A 84 25.24 -53.30 -47.27
C GLN A 84 26.66 -52.79 -47.04
N LYS A 85 26.87 -51.59 -46.52
CA LYS A 85 28.19 -51.08 -46.20
C LYS A 85 28.88 -51.92 -45.11
N ALA A 86 28.16 -52.39 -44.11
CA ALA A 86 28.68 -53.24 -43.06
C ALA A 86 29.10 -54.64 -43.56
N LEU A 87 28.34 -55.19 -44.52
CA LEU A 87 28.62 -56.51 -45.10
C LEU A 87 29.73 -56.53 -46.16
N PHE A 88 29.94 -55.43 -46.89
CA PHE A 88 30.85 -55.39 -48.06
C PHE A 88 32.03 -54.46 -47.91
N ASN A 89 32.18 -53.71 -46.79
CA ASN A 89 33.30 -52.83 -46.53
C ASN A 89 34.04 -53.32 -45.27
N GLU A 90 35.20 -53.92 -45.47
CA GLU A 90 35.95 -54.58 -44.37
C GLU A 90 36.57 -53.63 -43.33
N ASN A 91 36.44 -52.33 -43.47
CA ASN A 91 37.07 -51.39 -42.50
C ASN A 91 36.09 -50.30 -42.07
N ASN A 92 35.70 -50.38 -40.80
CA ASN A 92 35.05 -49.35 -39.98
C ASN A 92 33.57 -49.06 -40.27
N ILE A 93 32.69 -49.78 -39.56
CA ILE A 93 31.34 -49.26 -39.27
C ILE A 93 31.48 -48.06 -38.33
N ARG A 94 31.67 -46.87 -38.93
CA ARG A 94 31.73 -45.61 -38.20
C ARG A 94 30.40 -44.85 -38.20
N GLN A 95 29.45 -45.29 -39.01
CA GLN A 95 28.15 -44.64 -39.16
C GLN A 95 27.03 -45.70 -39.16
N LEU A 96 26.12 -45.60 -38.20
CA LEU A 96 24.92 -46.41 -38.10
C LEU A 96 23.70 -45.52 -38.37
N THR A 97 22.89 -45.86 -39.37
CA THR A 97 21.68 -45.17 -39.69
C THR A 97 20.47 -46.04 -39.41
N LEU A 98 19.56 -45.55 -38.58
CA LEU A 98 18.23 -46.14 -38.39
C LEU A 98 17.24 -45.27 -39.20
N ASP A 99 16.44 -45.93 -40.06
CA ASP A 99 15.49 -45.20 -40.88
C ASP A 99 14.30 -44.71 -40.04
N LYS A 100 13.80 -45.53 -39.12
CA LYS A 100 12.71 -45.16 -38.26
C LYS A 100 12.73 -45.91 -36.92
N ILE A 101 12.41 -45.17 -35.83
CA ILE A 101 12.08 -45.73 -34.56
C ILE A 101 10.64 -45.28 -34.22
N ARG A 102 9.74 -46.21 -33.91
CA ARG A 102 8.39 -45.92 -33.43
C ARG A 102 8.13 -46.66 -32.14
N ILE A 103 7.70 -45.88 -31.10
CA ILE A 103 7.34 -46.41 -29.77
C ILE A 103 5.86 -46.13 -29.55
N ASN A 104 5.08 -47.19 -29.31
CA ASN A 104 3.64 -47.09 -29.15
C ASN A 104 3.23 -47.31 -27.67
N ASN A 105 2.37 -46.41 -27.18
CA ASN A 105 1.82 -46.42 -25.83
C ASN A 105 2.91 -46.62 -24.77
N PRO A 106 3.98 -45.85 -24.71
CA PRO A 106 4.90 -45.90 -23.60
C PRO A 106 4.23 -45.32 -22.34
N GLU A 107 4.35 -46.03 -21.22
CA GLU A 107 3.89 -45.58 -19.91
C GLU A 107 5.07 -45.57 -18.96
N SER A 108 5.19 -44.48 -18.19
CA SER A 108 6.22 -44.34 -17.18
C SER A 108 5.73 -43.49 -16.03
N ASP A 109 6.08 -43.85 -14.80
CA ASP A 109 5.80 -43.08 -13.59
C ASP A 109 7.12 -42.71 -12.93
N PHE A 110 7.32 -41.41 -12.75
CA PHE A 110 8.47 -40.83 -12.01
C PHE A 110 8.00 -40.42 -10.61
N THR A 111 8.59 -40.99 -9.60
CA THR A 111 8.23 -40.74 -8.20
C THR A 111 9.42 -40.20 -7.44
N LEU A 112 9.23 -39.06 -6.78
CA LEU A 112 10.19 -38.48 -5.86
C LEU A 112 9.71 -38.67 -4.42
N THR A 113 10.50 -39.33 -3.60
CA THR A 113 10.19 -39.57 -2.19
C THR A 113 10.41 -38.33 -1.33
N GLU A 114 9.91 -38.32 -0.09
CA GLU A 114 10.13 -37.23 0.88
C GLU A 114 11.61 -36.88 1.09
N ASN A 115 12.51 -37.85 0.93
CA ASN A 115 13.96 -37.69 1.08
C ASN A 115 14.67 -37.31 -0.23
N GLY A 116 13.92 -36.96 -1.29
CA GLY A 116 14.50 -36.57 -2.59
C GLY A 116 15.03 -37.73 -3.42
N GLN A 117 14.82 -39.00 -3.02
CA GLN A 117 15.21 -40.15 -3.83
C GLN A 117 14.15 -40.39 -4.90
N ASN A 118 14.60 -40.74 -6.12
CA ASN A 118 13.67 -41.07 -7.21
C ASN A 118 13.73 -42.54 -7.60
N ASN A 119 12.65 -43.04 -8.17
CA ASN A 119 12.52 -44.46 -8.57
C ASN A 119 13.40 -44.82 -9.80
N PHE A 120 13.99 -43.83 -10.50
CA PHE A 120 14.89 -44.05 -11.61
C PHE A 120 16.37 -44.07 -11.20
N ALA A 121 16.73 -43.55 -10.04
CA ALA A 121 18.12 -43.46 -9.57
C ALA A 121 18.80 -44.85 -9.48
N SER A 122 18.02 -45.91 -9.23
CA SER A 122 18.49 -47.29 -9.18
C SER A 122 18.14 -48.10 -10.41
N LEU A 123 17.90 -47.46 -11.57
CA LEU A 123 17.54 -48.17 -12.81
C LEU A 123 18.70 -48.96 -13.39
N LEU A 124 19.90 -48.42 -13.35
CA LEU A 124 21.12 -49.06 -13.80
C LEU A 124 21.85 -49.67 -12.61
N LYS A 125 22.46 -50.87 -12.81
CA LYS A 125 23.34 -51.47 -11.80
C LYS A 125 24.61 -50.64 -11.72
N GLU A 126 25.07 -50.38 -10.49
CA GLU A 126 26.40 -49.84 -10.28
C GLU A 126 27.42 -50.88 -10.68
N PHE A 127 28.27 -50.57 -11.64
CA PHE A 127 29.44 -51.37 -11.97
C PHE A 127 30.61 -50.87 -11.11
N PRO A 128 31.44 -51.75 -10.52
CA PRO A 128 32.66 -51.33 -9.82
C PRO A 128 33.51 -50.53 -10.82
N GLU A 129 33.93 -49.36 -10.39
CA GLU A 129 34.83 -48.52 -11.15
C GLU A 129 36.06 -49.36 -11.54
N GLN A 130 36.31 -49.53 -12.82
CA GLN A 130 37.59 -50.09 -13.26
C GLN A 130 38.71 -49.18 -12.79
N PRO A 131 39.78 -49.68 -12.13
CA PRO A 131 40.89 -48.85 -11.71
C PRO A 131 41.39 -48.09 -12.94
N THR A 132 41.34 -46.78 -12.87
CA THR A 132 41.91 -45.87 -13.87
C THR A 132 43.40 -46.24 -14.01
N SER A 133 43.74 -47.06 -15.02
CA SER A 133 45.08 -47.18 -15.49
C SER A 133 45.56 -45.82 -15.99
N THR A 134 46.53 -45.26 -15.28
CA THR A 134 47.31 -44.10 -15.70
C THR A 134 48.09 -44.49 -16.97
N GLU A 135 47.42 -44.43 -18.12
CA GLU A 135 48.12 -44.51 -19.38
C GLU A 135 48.07 -43.14 -20.04
N THR A 136 49.29 -42.63 -20.14
CA THR A 136 49.81 -41.62 -21.04
C THR A 136 48.84 -41.11 -22.08
N GLU A 137 48.66 -39.77 -22.11
CA GLU A 137 48.11 -38.98 -23.21
C GLU A 137 48.84 -39.28 -24.54
N GLN A 138 48.46 -40.33 -25.22
CA GLN A 138 48.64 -40.40 -26.64
C GLN A 138 47.33 -40.05 -27.27
N GLU A 139 47.33 -39.04 -28.15
CA GLU A 139 46.25 -38.64 -29.03
C GLU A 139 45.62 -39.86 -29.70
N ALA A 140 44.70 -40.52 -28.98
CA ALA A 140 43.75 -41.40 -29.61
C ALA A 140 42.78 -40.45 -30.32
N SER A 141 42.97 -40.28 -31.63
CA SER A 141 41.91 -39.83 -32.54
C SER A 141 40.75 -40.82 -32.33
N ALA A 142 39.89 -40.53 -31.33
CA ALA A 142 38.71 -41.29 -31.01
C ALA A 142 37.85 -41.26 -32.28
N SER A 143 37.82 -42.37 -33.01
CA SER A 143 36.89 -42.60 -34.10
C SER A 143 35.49 -42.60 -33.52
N SER A 144 34.89 -41.41 -33.40
CA SER A 144 33.55 -41.25 -32.87
C SER A 144 32.54 -42.00 -33.72
N LEU A 145 31.88 -42.99 -33.12
CA LEU A 145 30.77 -43.67 -33.75
C LEU A 145 29.70 -42.63 -34.07
N GLN A 146 29.42 -42.43 -35.33
CA GLN A 146 28.33 -41.56 -35.79
C GLN A 146 27.06 -42.41 -35.87
N PHE A 147 26.01 -41.95 -35.24
CA PHE A 147 24.74 -42.60 -35.46
C PHE A 147 23.68 -41.56 -35.88
N THR A 148 22.72 -41.99 -36.69
CA THR A 148 21.64 -41.14 -37.17
C THR A 148 20.35 -41.88 -37.14
N VAL A 149 19.29 -41.26 -36.67
CA VAL A 149 17.89 -41.74 -36.75
C VAL A 149 17.13 -40.77 -37.64
N ASN A 150 16.73 -41.22 -38.84
CA ASN A 150 16.04 -40.36 -39.79
C ASN A 150 14.65 -39.93 -39.31
N GLN A 151 13.93 -40.82 -38.61
CA GLN A 151 12.64 -40.51 -38.01
C GLN A 151 12.49 -41.22 -36.64
N ILE A 152 12.06 -40.44 -35.63
CA ILE A 152 11.59 -41.03 -34.35
C ILE A 152 10.15 -40.61 -34.11
N ALA A 153 9.30 -41.56 -33.68
CA ALA A 153 7.93 -41.30 -33.30
C ALA A 153 7.62 -41.99 -31.97
N ILE A 154 7.07 -41.24 -31.01
CA ILE A 154 6.40 -41.77 -29.82
C ILE A 154 4.93 -41.43 -30.01
N GLU A 155 4.08 -42.44 -29.88
CA GLU A 155 2.64 -42.30 -30.14
C GLU A 155 1.86 -42.73 -28.91
N ASN A 156 0.95 -41.85 -28.45
CA ASN A 156 0.03 -42.07 -27.35
C ASN A 156 0.72 -42.49 -26.03
N GLY A 157 1.80 -41.82 -25.67
CA GLY A 157 2.50 -42.07 -24.40
C GLY A 157 1.76 -41.52 -23.19
N ARG A 158 2.13 -42.03 -22.01
CA ARG A 158 1.66 -41.58 -20.71
C ARG A 158 2.87 -41.42 -19.77
N PHE A 159 2.90 -40.31 -19.03
CA PHE A 159 3.92 -40.07 -18.01
C PHE A 159 3.27 -39.50 -16.74
N GLY A 160 3.45 -40.18 -15.63
CA GLY A 160 3.06 -39.73 -14.30
C GLY A 160 4.26 -39.13 -13.58
N PHE A 161 4.10 -38.00 -12.96
CA PHE A 161 5.06 -37.37 -12.03
C PHE A 161 4.41 -37.27 -10.66
N THR A 162 5.04 -37.79 -9.61
CA THR A 162 4.55 -37.66 -8.23
C THR A 162 5.70 -37.25 -7.32
N ASP A 163 5.52 -36.15 -6.62
CA ASP A 163 6.50 -35.60 -5.67
C ASP A 163 5.95 -35.56 -4.26
N TYR A 164 6.50 -36.40 -3.38
CA TYR A 164 6.13 -36.50 -1.97
C TYR A 164 6.80 -35.44 -1.09
N GLN A 165 7.72 -34.63 -1.63
CA GLN A 165 8.29 -33.48 -0.90
C GLN A 165 7.29 -32.32 -0.78
N PHE A 166 6.32 -32.27 -1.69
CA PHE A 166 5.22 -31.30 -1.71
C PHE A 166 3.90 -32.04 -1.49
N THR A 167 3.44 -32.04 -0.24
CA THR A 167 2.18 -32.70 0.13
C THR A 167 1.19 -31.68 0.65
N ASP A 168 -0.07 -31.78 0.22
CA ASP A 168 -1.20 -31.03 0.75
C ASP A 168 -2.27 -32.02 1.22
N ASN A 169 -2.78 -31.83 2.47
CA ASN A 169 -3.81 -32.70 3.05
C ASN A 169 -3.56 -34.21 2.84
N HIS A 170 -2.28 -34.65 2.93
CA HIS A 170 -1.80 -36.01 2.70
C HIS A 170 -1.80 -36.43 1.21
N SER A 171 -2.04 -35.53 0.27
CA SER A 171 -1.93 -35.78 -1.16
C SER A 171 -0.63 -35.21 -1.71
N PRO A 172 0.24 -35.98 -2.36
CA PRO A 172 1.47 -35.49 -2.97
C PRO A 172 1.15 -34.63 -4.20
N PHE A 173 2.08 -33.75 -4.54
CA PHE A 173 2.02 -33.06 -5.81
C PHE A 173 2.12 -34.07 -6.95
N SER A 174 1.18 -34.06 -7.87
CA SER A 174 1.18 -34.97 -9.00
C SER A 174 0.74 -34.30 -10.30
N LEU A 175 1.45 -34.67 -11.39
CA LEU A 175 1.13 -34.25 -12.74
C LEU A 175 1.05 -35.51 -13.64
N GLN A 176 0.06 -35.54 -14.52
CA GLN A 176 -0.09 -36.57 -15.49
C GLN A 176 -0.09 -36.02 -16.90
N LEU A 177 0.85 -36.51 -17.73
CA LEU A 177 0.90 -36.23 -19.15
C LEU A 177 0.30 -37.44 -19.89
N ASP A 178 -0.78 -37.20 -20.61
CA ASP A 178 -1.47 -38.18 -21.43
C ASP A 178 -1.35 -37.86 -22.90
N GLN A 179 -1.55 -38.85 -23.77
CA GLN A 179 -1.49 -38.71 -25.22
C GLN A 179 -0.16 -38.05 -25.67
N ILE A 180 0.95 -38.43 -25.07
CA ILE A 180 2.25 -37.94 -25.44
C ILE A 180 2.57 -38.37 -26.87
N ASN A 181 2.74 -37.39 -27.76
CA ASN A 181 3.17 -37.61 -29.11
C ASN A 181 4.45 -36.82 -29.38
N ILE A 182 5.50 -37.54 -29.81
CA ILE A 182 6.79 -36.95 -30.21
C ILE A 182 7.10 -37.38 -31.59
N GLN A 183 7.47 -36.42 -32.45
CA GLN A 183 7.93 -36.65 -33.80
C GLN A 183 9.24 -35.89 -34.02
N GLY A 184 10.30 -36.66 -34.25
CA GLY A 184 11.63 -36.11 -34.51
C GLY A 184 12.13 -36.54 -35.90
N GLN A 185 12.91 -35.67 -36.53
CA GLN A 185 13.54 -35.92 -37.80
C GLN A 185 15.04 -35.64 -37.73
N SER A 186 15.85 -36.51 -38.39
CA SER A 186 17.29 -36.34 -38.53
C SER A 186 18.06 -36.19 -37.23
N LEU A 187 17.74 -37.02 -36.23
CA LEU A 187 18.48 -37.06 -34.96
C LEU A 187 19.82 -37.78 -35.16
N GLY A 188 20.92 -37.11 -34.85
CA GLY A 188 22.25 -37.67 -35.01
C GLY A 188 23.21 -37.30 -33.88
N TRP A 189 24.34 -38.01 -33.83
CA TRP A 189 25.43 -37.78 -32.90
C TRP A 189 26.76 -38.04 -33.61
N PRO A 190 27.79 -37.20 -33.48
CA PRO A 190 27.91 -35.98 -32.66
C PRO A 190 27.33 -34.71 -33.33
N GLN A 191 26.87 -34.77 -34.58
CA GLN A 191 26.30 -33.66 -35.30
C GLN A 191 24.85 -33.93 -35.67
N THR A 192 23.98 -32.94 -35.46
CA THR A 192 22.58 -33.02 -35.85
C THR A 192 22.00 -31.65 -36.19
N ASN A 193 21.05 -31.65 -37.11
CA ASN A 193 20.09 -30.57 -37.35
C ASN A 193 18.70 -31.21 -37.30
N SER A 194 18.09 -31.21 -36.14
CA SER A 194 16.90 -31.98 -35.87
C SER A 194 15.72 -31.07 -35.56
N ILE A 195 14.54 -31.46 -36.04
CA ILE A 195 13.29 -30.85 -35.65
C ILE A 195 12.50 -31.91 -34.83
N VAL A 196 12.13 -31.55 -33.63
CA VAL A 196 11.33 -32.40 -32.77
C VAL A 196 10.03 -31.67 -32.40
N ASN A 197 8.90 -32.25 -32.77
CA ASN A 197 7.58 -31.78 -32.35
C ASN A 197 7.10 -32.63 -31.18
N PHE A 198 6.56 -31.99 -30.18
CA PHE A 198 6.00 -32.60 -28.96
C PHE A 198 4.59 -32.09 -28.73
N SER A 199 3.65 -32.98 -28.41
CA SER A 199 2.32 -32.60 -27.96
C SER A 199 1.84 -33.56 -26.87
N THR A 200 1.12 -33.05 -25.88
CA THR A 200 0.53 -33.86 -24.79
C THR A 200 -0.66 -33.12 -24.17
N GLN A 201 -1.44 -33.87 -23.40
CA GLN A 201 -2.44 -33.33 -22.50
C GLN A 201 -1.91 -33.41 -21.06
N LEU A 202 -2.06 -32.34 -20.29
CA LEU A 202 -1.72 -32.29 -18.87
C LEU A 202 -3.00 -32.43 -18.04
N ASN A 203 -3.03 -33.40 -17.13
CA ASN A 203 -4.17 -33.69 -16.24
C ASN A 203 -5.51 -33.86 -16.99
N GLY A 204 -5.46 -34.29 -18.26
CA GLY A 204 -6.64 -34.58 -19.08
C GLY A 204 -7.30 -33.37 -19.76
N GLU A 205 -7.05 -32.12 -19.34
CA GLU A 205 -7.74 -30.93 -19.83
C GLU A 205 -6.82 -29.94 -20.57
N ALA A 206 -5.64 -29.68 -20.00
CA ALA A 206 -4.70 -28.73 -20.57
C ALA A 206 -3.90 -29.32 -21.72
N THR A 207 -3.54 -28.49 -22.71
CA THR A 207 -2.72 -28.93 -23.85
C THR A 207 -1.34 -28.28 -23.81
N VAL A 208 -0.32 -29.10 -24.08
CA VAL A 208 1.07 -28.69 -24.19
C VAL A 208 1.56 -29.05 -25.59
N ASN A 209 2.00 -28.08 -26.36
CA ASN A 209 2.60 -28.27 -27.66
C ASN A 209 3.97 -27.61 -27.71
N SER A 210 4.95 -28.28 -28.26
CA SER A 210 6.29 -27.73 -28.43
C SER A 210 6.89 -28.15 -29.78
N LYS A 211 7.63 -27.22 -30.36
CA LYS A 211 8.52 -27.49 -31.49
C LYS A 211 9.92 -27.12 -31.05
N VAL A 212 10.85 -28.06 -31.15
CA VAL A 212 12.28 -27.88 -30.83
C VAL A 212 13.09 -28.07 -32.06
N ASP A 213 13.89 -27.06 -32.40
CA ASP A 213 14.92 -27.13 -33.44
C ASP A 213 16.31 -27.24 -32.74
N LEU A 214 16.97 -28.36 -32.92
CA LEU A 214 18.23 -28.70 -32.27
C LEU A 214 19.37 -28.75 -33.29
N ALA A 215 20.38 -27.90 -33.14
CA ALA A 215 21.59 -27.92 -33.91
C ALA A 215 22.79 -28.25 -33.01
N LEU A 216 23.31 -29.48 -33.12
CA LEU A 216 24.54 -29.88 -32.46
C LEU A 216 25.67 -29.83 -33.50
N SER A 217 26.76 -29.20 -33.16
CA SER A 217 28.00 -29.19 -33.89
C SER A 217 29.01 -30.11 -33.19
N GLY A 218 29.95 -30.66 -33.94
CA GLY A 218 31.06 -31.39 -33.33
C GLY A 218 31.95 -30.50 -32.44
N ILE A 219 31.76 -29.20 -32.51
CA ILE A 219 32.41 -28.19 -31.66
C ILE A 219 31.41 -27.78 -30.60
N PRO A 220 31.63 -28.04 -29.32
CA PRO A 220 30.66 -27.76 -28.26
C PRO A 220 30.22 -26.28 -28.18
N THR A 221 31.10 -25.35 -28.50
CA THR A 221 30.83 -23.90 -28.51
C THR A 221 29.86 -23.44 -29.62
N GLU A 222 29.66 -24.25 -30.66
CA GLU A 222 28.75 -23.94 -31.77
C GLU A 222 27.34 -24.57 -31.57
N ALA A 223 27.13 -25.30 -30.46
CA ALA A 223 25.84 -25.95 -30.24
C ALA A 223 24.76 -24.89 -29.92
N SER A 224 23.59 -25.10 -30.50
CA SER A 224 22.42 -24.25 -30.30
C SER A 224 21.13 -25.07 -30.27
N ALA A 225 20.12 -24.56 -29.56
CA ALA A 225 18.78 -25.11 -29.57
C ALA A 225 17.77 -23.98 -29.53
N SER A 226 16.69 -24.12 -30.26
CA SER A 226 15.53 -23.26 -30.12
C SER A 226 14.27 -24.08 -29.87
N ALA A 227 13.37 -23.59 -29.01
CA ALA A 227 12.12 -24.22 -28.70
C ALA A 227 10.98 -23.22 -28.67
N SER A 228 9.89 -23.54 -29.36
CA SER A 228 8.62 -22.81 -29.22
C SER A 228 7.66 -23.68 -28.46
N ILE A 229 7.19 -23.22 -27.27
CA ILE A 229 6.31 -23.95 -26.37
C ILE A 229 5.00 -23.20 -26.24
N SER A 230 3.88 -23.87 -26.40
CA SER A 230 2.54 -23.34 -26.14
C SER A 230 1.85 -24.18 -25.08
N LEU A 231 1.44 -23.56 -23.99
CA LEU A 231 0.61 -24.14 -22.93
C LEU A 231 -0.76 -23.49 -23.01
N ASN A 232 -1.83 -24.27 -22.97
CA ASN A 232 -3.19 -23.73 -22.99
C ASN A 232 -4.04 -24.40 -21.91
N ASN A 233 -4.82 -23.59 -21.19
CA ASN A 233 -5.73 -24.03 -20.14
C ASN A 233 -5.05 -24.80 -18.99
N ILE A 234 -3.82 -24.47 -18.64
CA ILE A 234 -3.15 -25.06 -17.48
C ILE A 234 -3.89 -24.62 -16.21
N ASN A 235 -4.45 -25.57 -15.47
CA ASN A 235 -5.13 -25.29 -14.22
C ASN A 235 -4.10 -25.03 -13.11
N LEU A 236 -4.05 -23.79 -12.60
CA LEU A 236 -3.09 -23.41 -11.56
C LEU A 236 -3.39 -24.09 -10.20
N THR A 237 -4.63 -24.54 -9.96
CA THR A 237 -4.98 -25.25 -8.72
C THR A 237 -4.21 -26.58 -8.59
N ASP A 238 -3.76 -27.16 -9.69
CA ASP A 238 -2.94 -28.39 -9.68
C ASP A 238 -1.59 -28.18 -8.98
N PHE A 239 -1.15 -26.91 -8.86
CA PHE A 239 0.10 -26.54 -8.22
C PHE A 239 -0.05 -26.14 -6.74
N GLN A 240 -1.26 -26.29 -6.17
CA GLN A 240 -1.55 -25.96 -4.79
C GLN A 240 -0.57 -26.57 -3.77
N PRO A 241 -0.14 -27.84 -3.87
CA PRO A 241 0.80 -28.42 -2.92
C PRO A 241 2.14 -27.68 -2.86
N ILE A 242 2.60 -27.13 -3.98
CA ILE A 242 3.82 -26.31 -4.04
C ILE A 242 3.60 -24.95 -3.36
N ILE A 243 2.48 -24.30 -3.64
CA ILE A 243 2.11 -23.00 -3.08
C ILE A 243 2.01 -23.08 -1.55
N ASN A 244 1.38 -24.13 -1.03
CA ASN A 244 1.19 -24.36 0.40
C ASN A 244 2.48 -24.50 1.19
N ARG A 245 3.57 -24.84 0.56
CA ARG A 245 4.87 -24.91 1.26
C ARG A 245 5.36 -23.51 1.69
N PHE A 246 5.09 -22.49 0.89
CA PHE A 246 5.64 -21.15 1.07
C PHE A 246 4.63 -20.14 1.57
N THR A 247 3.33 -20.44 1.44
CA THR A 247 2.28 -19.45 1.72
C THR A 247 1.10 -20.09 2.44
N TYR A 248 0.23 -19.23 3.00
CA TYR A 248 -1.10 -19.55 3.50
C TYR A 248 -2.16 -19.14 2.47
N VAL A 249 -1.91 -19.45 1.18
CA VAL A 249 -2.80 -19.08 0.07
C VAL A 249 -3.36 -20.34 -0.59
N ASP A 250 -4.68 -20.40 -0.72
CA ASP A 250 -5.38 -21.39 -1.54
C ASP A 250 -5.68 -20.79 -2.91
N LEU A 251 -5.20 -21.46 -3.97
CA LEU A 251 -5.59 -21.19 -5.36
C LEU A 251 -6.94 -21.83 -5.62
N THR A 252 -8.02 -21.07 -5.63
CA THR A 252 -9.37 -21.61 -5.87
C THR A 252 -9.73 -21.65 -7.34
N SER A 253 -9.12 -20.81 -8.15
CA SER A 253 -9.21 -20.82 -9.61
C SER A 253 -8.01 -20.15 -10.25
N GLY A 254 -7.78 -20.44 -11.54
CA GLY A 254 -6.77 -19.82 -12.36
C GLY A 254 -6.41 -20.70 -13.57
N LEU A 255 -6.50 -20.13 -14.78
CA LEU A 255 -6.15 -20.82 -16.01
C LEU A 255 -4.99 -20.08 -16.68
N LEU A 256 -3.88 -20.78 -16.88
CA LEU A 256 -2.67 -20.24 -17.51
C LEU A 256 -2.60 -20.62 -18.98
N ASP A 257 -2.43 -19.63 -19.82
CA ASP A 257 -2.07 -19.76 -21.20
C ASP A 257 -0.70 -19.07 -21.43
N THR A 258 0.21 -19.74 -22.15
CA THR A 258 1.48 -19.11 -22.50
C THR A 258 2.00 -19.57 -23.84
N ARG A 259 2.71 -18.66 -24.50
CA ARG A 259 3.52 -18.93 -25.68
C ARG A 259 4.93 -18.43 -25.42
N THR A 260 5.87 -19.37 -25.40
CA THR A 260 7.25 -19.10 -25.02
C THR A 260 8.19 -19.59 -26.11
N ASP A 261 9.07 -18.71 -26.57
CA ASP A 261 10.19 -19.04 -27.46
C ASP A 261 11.48 -18.99 -26.64
N ILE A 262 12.23 -20.07 -26.67
CA ILE A 262 13.49 -20.25 -25.95
C ILE A 262 14.59 -20.42 -27.00
N ASN A 263 15.65 -19.65 -26.89
CA ASN A 263 16.86 -19.80 -27.68
C ASN A 263 18.04 -20.04 -26.74
N TRP A 264 18.73 -21.11 -26.95
CA TRP A 264 19.95 -21.45 -26.23
C TRP A 264 21.13 -21.51 -27.18
N GLN A 265 22.22 -20.91 -26.80
CA GLN A 265 23.50 -21.00 -27.47
C GLN A 265 24.60 -21.24 -26.47
N ALA A 266 25.57 -22.10 -26.79
CA ALA A 266 26.62 -22.48 -25.82
C ALA A 266 27.42 -21.29 -25.31
N GLU A 267 27.64 -20.25 -26.13
CA GLU A 267 28.40 -19.05 -25.74
C GLU A 267 27.56 -17.99 -25.01
N SER A 268 26.31 -17.79 -25.39
CA SER A 268 25.45 -16.70 -24.91
C SER A 268 24.38 -17.16 -23.90
N GLY A 269 24.32 -18.45 -23.60
CA GLY A 269 23.36 -19.00 -22.66
C GLY A 269 21.93 -19.01 -23.18
N VAL A 270 20.97 -18.91 -22.24
CA VAL A 270 19.54 -18.95 -22.52
C VAL A 270 18.97 -17.56 -22.71
N GLN A 271 18.22 -17.39 -23.80
CA GLN A 271 17.31 -16.28 -24.06
C GLN A 271 15.89 -16.81 -24.16
N LEU A 272 14.96 -16.18 -23.42
CA LEU A 272 13.56 -16.57 -23.41
C LEU A 272 12.71 -15.34 -23.76
N THR A 273 11.71 -15.55 -24.61
CA THR A 273 10.64 -14.56 -24.84
C THR A 273 9.30 -15.24 -24.67
N SER A 274 8.34 -14.56 -24.02
CA SER A 274 7.05 -15.16 -23.68
C SER A 274 5.94 -14.14 -23.67
N ASP A 275 4.74 -14.59 -24.03
CA ASP A 275 3.48 -13.95 -23.69
C ASP A 275 2.73 -14.89 -22.72
N VAL A 276 2.32 -14.36 -21.58
CA VAL A 276 1.66 -15.12 -20.52
C VAL A 276 0.31 -14.48 -20.21
N THR A 277 -0.72 -15.29 -20.13
CA THR A 277 -2.06 -14.86 -19.72
C THR A 277 -2.57 -15.80 -18.63
N ILE A 278 -3.03 -15.24 -17.52
CA ILE A 278 -3.71 -15.97 -16.46
C ILE A 278 -5.13 -15.43 -16.37
N ASN A 279 -6.10 -16.28 -16.59
CA ASN A 279 -7.52 -15.97 -16.56
C ASN A 279 -8.15 -16.44 -15.26
N GLN A 280 -9.09 -15.65 -14.72
CA GLN A 280 -9.93 -15.97 -13.58
C GLN A 280 -9.15 -16.47 -12.36
N LEU A 281 -8.06 -15.77 -12.03
CA LEU A 281 -7.27 -16.10 -10.85
C LEU A 281 -7.99 -15.64 -9.57
N GLN A 282 -8.11 -16.55 -8.59
CA GLN A 282 -8.61 -16.25 -7.26
C GLN A 282 -7.70 -16.87 -6.19
N LEU A 283 -7.37 -16.04 -5.21
CA LEU A 283 -6.51 -16.36 -4.08
C LEU A 283 -7.30 -16.18 -2.79
N ASP A 284 -7.43 -17.22 -2.00
CA ASP A 284 -8.08 -17.19 -0.69
C ASP A 284 -7.04 -17.42 0.43
N ASP A 285 -7.22 -16.85 1.61
CA ASP A 285 -6.41 -17.17 2.78
C ASP A 285 -6.82 -18.54 3.31
N SER A 286 -5.93 -19.53 3.29
CA SER A 286 -6.21 -20.90 3.71
C SER A 286 -6.67 -21.04 5.16
N ARG A 287 -6.39 -20.05 6.02
CA ARG A 287 -6.75 -20.04 7.45
C ARG A 287 -8.15 -19.49 7.72
N THR A 288 -8.56 -18.49 6.94
CA THR A 288 -9.85 -17.78 7.13
C THR A 288 -10.87 -18.14 6.07
N GLN A 289 -10.45 -18.70 4.94
CA GLN A 289 -11.24 -18.97 3.74
C GLN A 289 -11.87 -17.70 3.13
N GLU A 290 -11.29 -16.52 3.44
CA GLU A 290 -11.68 -15.25 2.85
C GLU A 290 -10.86 -15.00 1.57
N THR A 291 -11.53 -14.51 0.52
CA THR A 291 -10.83 -14.10 -0.71
C THR A 291 -9.94 -12.90 -0.43
N VAL A 292 -8.66 -13.03 -0.76
CA VAL A 292 -7.64 -12.00 -0.52
C VAL A 292 -7.38 -11.20 -1.78
N ALA A 293 -7.36 -11.88 -2.93
CA ALA A 293 -7.14 -11.24 -4.22
C ALA A 293 -7.78 -12.06 -5.35
N GLN A 294 -8.30 -11.37 -6.35
CA GLN A 294 -8.82 -11.98 -7.58
C GLN A 294 -8.66 -11.03 -8.75
N TRP A 295 -8.54 -11.58 -9.96
CA TRP A 295 -8.61 -10.80 -11.17
C TRP A 295 -9.12 -11.59 -12.37
N LEU A 296 -9.82 -10.88 -13.24
CA LEU A 296 -10.39 -11.49 -14.45
C LEU A 296 -9.29 -11.97 -15.38
N GLN A 297 -8.26 -11.14 -15.57
CA GLN A 297 -7.13 -11.45 -16.42
C GLN A 297 -5.88 -10.73 -15.95
N LEU A 298 -4.77 -11.47 -15.88
CA LEU A 298 -3.41 -10.96 -15.76
C LEU A 298 -2.69 -11.30 -17.06
N GLN A 299 -2.14 -10.30 -17.74
CA GLN A 299 -1.42 -10.52 -18.99
C GLN A 299 -0.03 -9.90 -18.93
N LEU A 300 0.98 -10.73 -19.18
CA LEU A 300 2.38 -10.34 -19.39
C LEU A 300 2.68 -10.44 -20.89
N SER A 301 2.94 -9.32 -21.51
CA SER A 301 3.29 -9.27 -22.93
C SER A 301 4.74 -8.89 -23.13
N LYS A 302 5.40 -9.53 -24.10
CA LYS A 302 6.82 -9.32 -24.40
C LYS A 302 7.72 -9.51 -23.18
N LEU A 303 7.43 -10.55 -22.39
CA LEU A 303 8.33 -10.98 -21.35
C LEU A 303 9.61 -11.49 -22.02
N SER A 304 10.77 -11.03 -21.58
CA SER A 304 12.05 -11.53 -22.04
C SER A 304 13.01 -11.74 -20.87
N TYR A 305 13.77 -12.83 -20.93
CA TYR A 305 14.82 -13.13 -19.97
C TYR A 305 16.11 -13.41 -20.71
N GLN A 306 17.20 -12.84 -20.24
CA GLN A 306 18.57 -13.07 -20.74
C GLN A 306 19.45 -13.56 -19.60
N GLN A 307 19.98 -14.77 -19.74
CA GLN A 307 20.79 -15.40 -18.70
C GLN A 307 22.11 -14.64 -18.47
N THR A 308 22.75 -14.14 -19.51
CA THR A 308 24.03 -13.39 -19.43
C THR A 308 23.89 -12.13 -18.60
N ASP A 309 22.76 -11.46 -18.66
CA ASP A 309 22.51 -10.21 -17.95
C ASP A 309 21.75 -10.44 -16.64
N ASN A 310 21.31 -11.68 -16.39
CA ASN A 310 20.40 -12.06 -15.29
C ASN A 310 19.23 -11.07 -15.15
N ARG A 311 18.61 -10.74 -16.30
CA ARG A 311 17.59 -9.69 -16.44
C ARG A 311 16.28 -10.24 -16.96
N LEU A 312 15.22 -10.00 -16.22
CA LEU A 312 13.84 -10.22 -16.64
C LEU A 312 13.21 -8.88 -17.02
N GLU A 313 12.75 -8.77 -18.25
CA GLU A 313 12.07 -7.58 -18.75
C GLU A 313 10.65 -7.94 -19.20
N VAL A 314 9.66 -7.14 -18.76
CA VAL A 314 8.26 -7.26 -19.15
C VAL A 314 7.88 -6.00 -19.92
N GLY A 315 7.51 -6.14 -21.19
CA GLY A 315 7.09 -5.02 -22.01
C GLY A 315 5.81 -4.39 -21.48
N GLN A 316 4.82 -5.21 -21.15
CA GLN A 316 3.57 -4.77 -20.53
C GLN A 316 3.03 -5.83 -19.57
N LEU A 317 2.63 -5.38 -18.37
CA LEU A 317 1.82 -6.12 -17.42
C LEU A 317 0.44 -5.46 -17.35
N LEU A 318 -0.59 -6.17 -17.78
CA LEU A 318 -1.99 -5.73 -17.67
C LEU A 318 -2.70 -6.51 -16.57
N LEU A 319 -3.34 -5.80 -15.66
CA LEU A 319 -4.23 -6.31 -14.64
C LEU A 319 -5.66 -5.87 -14.97
N ALA A 320 -6.48 -6.78 -15.49
CA ALA A 320 -7.87 -6.52 -15.82
C ALA A 320 -8.79 -6.92 -14.65
N ALA A 321 -9.56 -5.97 -14.16
CA ALA A 321 -10.46 -6.10 -13.02
C ALA A 321 -9.80 -6.76 -11.79
N PRO A 322 -8.61 -6.30 -11.34
CA PRO A 322 -8.05 -6.80 -10.09
C PRO A 322 -8.92 -6.35 -8.91
N SER A 323 -9.15 -7.26 -7.97
CA SER A 323 -9.79 -6.96 -6.69
C SER A 323 -8.94 -7.50 -5.57
N VAL A 324 -8.60 -6.65 -4.59
CA VAL A 324 -7.74 -6.99 -3.46
C VAL A 324 -8.43 -6.58 -2.16
N VAL A 325 -8.40 -7.45 -1.17
CA VAL A 325 -8.88 -7.17 0.19
C VAL A 325 -7.69 -6.89 1.10
N ILE A 326 -7.63 -5.67 1.63
CA ILE A 326 -6.62 -5.24 2.59
C ILE A 326 -7.31 -5.06 3.95
N ALA A 327 -6.93 -5.88 4.91
CA ALA A 327 -7.46 -5.81 6.27
C ALA A 327 -6.32 -5.63 7.28
N VAL A 328 -6.50 -4.68 8.19
CA VAL A 328 -5.65 -4.48 9.36
C VAL A 328 -6.34 -5.15 10.56
N ASP A 329 -5.65 -6.03 11.25
CA ASP A 329 -6.19 -6.75 12.40
C ASP A 329 -6.03 -5.98 13.73
N GLU A 330 -6.48 -6.57 14.85
CA GLU A 330 -6.36 -6.00 16.19
C GLU A 330 -4.91 -5.79 16.65
N LYS A 331 -3.94 -6.45 16.02
CA LYS A 331 -2.50 -6.33 16.30
C LYS A 331 -1.79 -5.37 15.36
N LEU A 332 -2.55 -4.61 14.55
CA LEU A 332 -2.04 -3.72 13.50
C LEU A 332 -1.28 -4.46 12.37
N GLN A 333 -1.54 -5.75 12.18
CA GLN A 333 -0.94 -6.53 11.11
C GLN A 333 -1.82 -6.50 9.87
N VAL A 334 -1.19 -6.32 8.72
CA VAL A 334 -1.89 -6.36 7.42
C VAL A 334 -2.03 -7.81 6.97
N ASN A 335 -3.24 -8.23 6.60
CA ASN A 335 -3.54 -9.61 6.17
C ASN A 335 -2.57 -10.11 5.08
N LEU A 336 -2.25 -9.30 4.07
CA LEU A 336 -1.36 -9.68 2.97
C LEU A 336 0.05 -10.04 3.45
N ALA A 337 0.59 -9.34 4.44
CA ALA A 337 1.92 -9.62 4.99
C ALA A 337 1.97 -10.98 5.72
N SER A 338 0.85 -11.42 6.27
CA SER A 338 0.74 -12.68 7.00
C SER A 338 0.52 -13.90 6.11
N LEU A 339 0.37 -13.72 4.78
CA LEU A 339 0.16 -14.83 3.83
C LEU A 339 1.44 -15.60 3.50
N VAL A 340 2.60 -14.99 3.68
CA VAL A 340 3.89 -15.65 3.44
C VAL A 340 4.32 -16.38 4.71
N LYS A 341 4.66 -17.65 4.58
CA LYS A 341 5.21 -18.44 5.70
C LYS A 341 6.65 -18.01 6.00
N PRO A 342 7.05 -17.93 7.27
CA PRO A 342 8.45 -17.72 7.61
C PRO A 342 9.30 -18.83 6.97
N ILE A 343 10.36 -18.46 6.26
CA ILE A 343 11.32 -19.43 5.77
C ILE A 343 12.07 -19.92 7.01
N GLU A 344 11.75 -21.13 7.47
CA GLU A 344 12.61 -21.82 8.43
C GLU A 344 13.96 -22.08 7.73
N ASN A 345 14.96 -21.32 8.08
CA ASN A 345 16.34 -21.58 7.68
C ASN A 345 16.79 -22.89 8.33
N THR A 346 16.37 -24.03 7.76
CA THR A 346 16.94 -25.34 8.03
C THR A 346 18.26 -25.51 7.25
N ILE A 347 19.06 -24.46 7.19
CA ILE A 347 20.49 -24.64 6.97
C ILE A 347 21.08 -24.62 8.37
N SER A 348 21.16 -25.85 8.97
CA SER A 348 22.11 -26.08 10.05
C SER A 348 23.43 -25.51 9.59
N SER A 349 23.90 -24.51 10.34
CA SER A 349 25.25 -23.99 10.26
C SER A 349 26.25 -25.07 10.65
N GLU A 350 26.48 -26.03 9.77
CA GLU A 350 27.79 -26.66 9.64
C GLU A 350 28.59 -25.72 8.73
N GLN A 351 29.29 -24.81 9.36
CA GLN A 351 30.41 -24.12 8.76
C GLN A 351 31.46 -25.19 8.36
N GLU A 352 31.32 -25.75 7.16
CA GLU A 352 32.50 -26.14 6.41
C GLU A 352 33.11 -24.83 5.90
N GLU A 353 34.24 -24.45 6.55
CA GLU A 353 35.22 -23.56 5.95
C GLU A 353 35.63 -24.16 4.60
N VAL A 354 34.93 -23.81 3.56
CA VAL A 354 35.42 -24.03 2.20
C VAL A 354 36.52 -23.02 1.98
N ASP A 355 37.72 -23.57 2.03
CA ASP A 355 38.99 -22.94 1.67
C ASP A 355 38.83 -22.22 0.30
N THR A 356 38.68 -20.89 0.35
CA THR A 356 38.58 -20.03 -0.83
C THR A 356 39.97 -19.90 -1.47
N THR A 357 40.37 -20.93 -2.19
CA THR A 357 41.50 -20.81 -3.13
C THR A 357 41.02 -21.14 -4.54
N THR A 358 40.96 -20.06 -5.34
CA THR A 358 40.97 -20.05 -6.82
C THR A 358 39.82 -20.77 -7.55
N ALA A 359 38.66 -20.10 -7.62
CA ALA A 359 37.87 -20.18 -8.82
C ALA A 359 37.76 -18.74 -9.38
N THR A 360 38.38 -18.49 -10.52
CA THR A 360 38.07 -17.37 -11.41
C THR A 360 36.67 -17.59 -11.96
N GLY A 361 35.65 -17.40 -11.10
CA GLY A 361 34.25 -17.39 -11.49
C GLY A 361 33.92 -16.01 -12.04
N THR A 362 33.50 -15.92 -13.28
CA THR A 362 32.74 -14.79 -13.81
C THR A 362 31.58 -14.53 -12.83
N GLU A 363 31.64 -13.39 -12.13
CA GLU A 363 30.53 -12.94 -11.26
C GLU A 363 29.26 -12.86 -12.12
N THR A 364 28.30 -13.73 -11.86
CA THR A 364 26.97 -13.62 -12.48
C THR A 364 26.36 -12.31 -11.98
N PRO A 365 25.86 -11.44 -12.89
CA PRO A 365 25.24 -10.19 -12.46
C PRO A 365 24.05 -10.46 -11.54
N ASP A 366 23.81 -9.57 -10.58
CA ASP A 366 22.64 -9.63 -9.73
C ASP A 366 21.36 -9.65 -10.54
N PHE A 367 20.35 -10.38 -10.07
CA PHE A 367 19.03 -10.42 -10.72
C PHE A 367 18.42 -9.04 -10.83
N SER A 368 17.82 -8.73 -11.98
CA SER A 368 17.11 -7.48 -12.20
C SER A 368 15.77 -7.68 -12.89
N LEU A 369 14.80 -6.86 -12.48
CA LEU A 369 13.45 -6.84 -13.03
C LEU A 369 13.17 -5.46 -13.64
N ALA A 370 12.68 -5.47 -14.89
CA ALA A 370 12.13 -4.28 -15.53
C ALA A 370 10.71 -4.54 -16.01
N ILE A 371 9.80 -3.59 -15.75
CA ILE A 371 8.44 -3.57 -16.29
C ILE A 371 8.27 -2.23 -16.98
N ASN A 372 8.23 -2.25 -18.31
CA ASN A 372 8.15 -1.01 -19.09
C ASN A 372 6.83 -0.29 -18.86
N ARG A 373 5.72 -1.05 -18.76
CA ARG A 373 4.40 -0.54 -18.44
C ARG A 373 3.59 -1.55 -17.63
N LEU A 374 3.10 -1.13 -16.48
CA LEU A 374 2.05 -1.82 -15.72
C LEU A 374 0.75 -1.04 -15.92
N ALA A 375 -0.30 -1.69 -16.37
CA ALA A 375 -1.63 -1.11 -16.54
C ALA A 375 -2.64 -1.80 -15.63
N ILE A 376 -3.48 -1.00 -14.98
CA ILE A 376 -4.61 -1.46 -14.17
C ILE A 376 -5.89 -0.99 -14.84
N GLU A 377 -6.80 -1.89 -15.12
CA GLU A 377 -8.10 -1.59 -15.72
C GLU A 377 -9.23 -2.09 -14.83
N ASN A 378 -10.11 -1.16 -14.44
CA ASN A 378 -11.32 -1.43 -13.66
C ASN A 378 -11.05 -2.20 -12.35
N GLY A 379 -9.97 -1.86 -11.65
CA GLY A 379 -9.59 -2.48 -10.39
C GLY A 379 -10.51 -2.09 -9.23
N ALA A 380 -10.48 -2.89 -8.16
CA ALA A 380 -11.15 -2.64 -6.89
C ALA A 380 -10.23 -3.00 -5.73
N MET A 381 -10.41 -2.31 -4.60
CA MET A 381 -9.75 -2.61 -3.35
C MET A 381 -10.75 -2.41 -2.20
N ASP A 382 -10.93 -3.42 -1.39
CA ASP A 382 -11.70 -3.34 -0.15
C ASP A 382 -10.72 -3.17 1.03
N PHE A 383 -10.70 -1.97 1.59
CA PHE A 383 -9.89 -1.68 2.77
C PHE A 383 -10.73 -1.79 4.05
N SER A 384 -10.22 -2.48 5.05
CA SER A 384 -10.83 -2.52 6.39
C SER A 384 -9.78 -2.41 7.49
N ASP A 385 -10.10 -1.63 8.52
CA ASP A 385 -9.33 -1.55 9.77
C ASP A 385 -10.17 -2.11 10.89
N ARG A 386 -9.79 -3.28 11.40
CA ARG A 386 -10.45 -4.02 12.47
C ARG A 386 -9.68 -3.88 13.80
N SER A 387 -8.68 -3.00 13.86
CA SER A 387 -7.85 -2.81 15.07
C SER A 387 -8.63 -2.25 16.25
N PHE A 388 -9.90 -1.87 16.05
CA PHE A 388 -10.81 -1.36 17.07
C PHE A 388 -12.28 -1.60 16.69
N GLN A 389 -13.20 -1.41 17.68
CA GLN A 389 -14.64 -1.58 17.50
C GLN A 389 -15.37 -0.24 17.73
N PRO A 390 -16.32 0.14 16.83
CA PRO A 390 -16.57 -0.45 15.53
C PRO A 390 -15.41 -0.22 14.56
N GLY A 391 -15.12 -1.21 13.70
CA GLY A 391 -14.05 -1.09 12.70
C GLY A 391 -14.40 -0.11 11.57
N PHE A 392 -13.38 0.30 10.84
CA PHE A 392 -13.53 1.10 9.62
C PHE A 392 -13.48 0.20 8.38
N ALA A 393 -14.29 0.49 7.38
CA ALA A 393 -14.20 -0.17 6.09
C ALA A 393 -14.61 0.80 4.96
N THR A 394 -13.89 0.73 3.83
CA THR A 394 -14.21 1.54 2.65
C THR A 394 -13.78 0.81 1.37
N PRO A 395 -14.65 0.68 0.36
CA PRO A 395 -14.27 0.19 -0.95
C PRO A 395 -13.65 1.32 -1.79
N ILE A 396 -12.63 0.98 -2.55
CA ILE A 396 -12.10 1.82 -3.64
C ILE A 396 -12.36 1.07 -4.94
N VAL A 397 -13.06 1.68 -5.87
CA VAL A 397 -13.53 1.02 -7.09
C VAL A 397 -13.13 1.81 -8.34
N ASN A 398 -13.25 1.15 -9.50
CA ASN A 398 -12.91 1.75 -10.79
C ASN A 398 -11.47 2.29 -10.80
N LEU A 399 -10.55 1.54 -10.18
CA LEU A 399 -9.13 1.85 -10.23
C LEU A 399 -8.63 1.62 -11.65
N ASN A 400 -8.18 2.68 -12.29
CA ASN A 400 -7.54 2.65 -13.60
C ASN A 400 -6.25 3.43 -13.53
N GLY A 401 -5.21 2.91 -14.13
CA GLY A 401 -3.94 3.62 -14.08
C GLY A 401 -2.80 2.89 -14.74
N GLU A 402 -1.67 3.55 -14.71
CA GLU A 402 -0.43 3.08 -15.30
C GLU A 402 0.77 3.41 -14.41
N ILE A 403 1.73 2.51 -14.41
CA ILE A 403 3.06 2.71 -13.84
C ILE A 403 4.06 2.43 -14.96
N ASP A 404 4.81 3.44 -15.38
CA ASP A 404 5.77 3.32 -16.46
C ASP A 404 7.21 3.39 -15.96
N GLY A 405 8.07 2.55 -16.53
CA GLY A 405 9.51 2.59 -16.30
C GLY A 405 9.96 2.01 -14.96
N PHE A 406 9.25 1.01 -14.41
CA PHE A 406 9.71 0.27 -13.24
C PHE A 406 10.96 -0.56 -13.60
N ASP A 407 12.11 -0.26 -13.04
CA ASP A 407 13.37 -0.97 -13.31
C ASP A 407 14.25 -0.96 -12.05
N THR A 408 14.56 -2.14 -11.53
CA THR A 408 15.34 -2.32 -10.30
C THR A 408 16.81 -1.95 -10.43
N ARG A 409 17.35 -1.85 -11.66
CA ARG A 409 18.73 -1.37 -11.93
C ARG A 409 18.78 0.11 -12.26
N SER A 410 17.68 0.68 -12.72
CA SER A 410 17.66 2.06 -13.20
C SER A 410 17.67 3.05 -12.03
N LYS A 411 18.45 4.11 -12.18
CA LYS A 411 18.35 5.30 -11.31
C LYS A 411 17.24 6.24 -11.74
N LYS A 412 16.61 6.00 -12.89
CA LYS A 412 15.45 6.79 -13.33
C LYS A 412 14.22 6.36 -12.55
N PRO A 413 13.44 7.31 -12.06
CA PRO A 413 12.21 6.97 -11.34
C PRO A 413 11.15 6.40 -12.28
N ALA A 414 10.38 5.45 -11.78
CA ALA A 414 9.13 5.01 -12.39
C ALA A 414 8.06 6.09 -12.15
N THR A 415 7.20 6.32 -13.14
CA THR A 415 6.08 7.27 -13.03
C THR A 415 4.79 6.54 -12.73
N ILE A 416 3.97 7.12 -11.85
CA ILE A 416 2.71 6.55 -11.37
C ILE A 416 1.57 7.50 -11.71
N LYS A 417 0.49 6.97 -12.28
CA LYS A 417 -0.76 7.68 -12.48
C LYS A 417 -1.91 6.70 -12.32
N ILE A 418 -2.69 6.88 -11.25
CA ILE A 418 -3.83 6.03 -10.92
C ILE A 418 -5.00 6.92 -10.55
N ASP A 419 -6.16 6.65 -11.13
CA ASP A 419 -7.43 7.28 -10.83
C ASP A 419 -8.43 6.22 -10.35
N GLY A 420 -9.35 6.60 -9.45
CA GLY A 420 -10.36 5.70 -8.92
C GLY A 420 -11.46 6.44 -8.16
N ARG A 421 -12.24 5.71 -7.37
CA ARG A 421 -13.30 6.28 -6.54
C ARG A 421 -13.38 5.58 -5.18
N VAL A 422 -13.39 6.36 -4.11
CA VAL A 422 -13.73 5.91 -2.76
C VAL A 422 -15.25 5.89 -2.62
N ASP A 423 -15.81 4.85 -1.99
CA ASP A 423 -17.26 4.68 -1.79
C ASP A 423 -18.11 4.89 -3.06
N ARG A 424 -17.57 4.53 -4.23
CA ARG A 424 -18.18 4.68 -5.56
C ARG A 424 -18.38 6.12 -6.05
N TYR A 425 -18.29 7.13 -5.19
CA TYR A 425 -18.66 8.51 -5.51
C TYR A 425 -17.50 9.50 -5.42
N ALA A 426 -16.59 9.33 -4.48
CA ALA A 426 -15.51 10.27 -4.22
C ALA A 426 -14.29 9.97 -5.11
N PRO A 427 -13.96 10.85 -6.07
CA PRO A 427 -12.78 10.66 -6.90
C PRO A 427 -11.50 10.60 -6.07
N VAL A 428 -10.61 9.68 -6.45
CA VAL A 428 -9.23 9.62 -5.96
C VAL A 428 -8.28 9.64 -7.15
N THR A 429 -7.21 10.42 -7.03
CA THR A 429 -6.12 10.47 -8.02
C THR A 429 -4.80 10.33 -7.31
N ILE A 430 -3.93 9.45 -7.80
CA ILE A 430 -2.57 9.24 -7.31
C ILE A 430 -1.62 9.49 -8.47
N LYS A 431 -0.65 10.40 -8.30
CA LYS A 431 0.35 10.74 -9.31
C LYS A 431 1.70 10.89 -8.66
N GLY A 432 2.75 10.61 -9.41
CA GLY A 432 4.09 10.86 -8.92
C GLY A 432 5.14 9.99 -9.55
N ALA A 433 6.25 9.85 -8.85
CA ALA A 433 7.38 9.06 -9.28
C ALA A 433 8.12 8.49 -8.07
N LEU A 434 8.67 7.30 -8.24
CA LEU A 434 9.56 6.69 -7.24
C LEU A 434 10.70 5.93 -7.93
N ASN A 435 11.83 5.83 -7.25
CA ASN A 435 12.92 4.99 -7.71
C ASN A 435 12.72 3.56 -7.19
N PRO A 436 12.45 2.57 -8.07
CA PRO A 436 12.19 1.19 -7.64
C PRO A 436 13.38 0.51 -6.94
N SER A 437 14.61 0.87 -7.30
CA SER A 437 15.81 0.31 -6.69
C SER A 437 16.12 0.90 -5.31
N SER A 438 15.59 2.08 -5.02
CA SER A 438 15.87 2.81 -3.79
C SER A 438 14.76 3.82 -3.47
N PRO A 439 13.55 3.35 -3.08
CA PRO A 439 12.40 4.22 -2.86
C PRO A 439 12.62 5.24 -1.73
N LEU A 440 13.43 4.90 -0.74
CA LEU A 440 13.79 5.83 0.35
C LEU A 440 14.77 6.94 -0.09
N ASN A 441 15.44 6.77 -1.23
CA ASN A 441 16.29 7.83 -1.77
C ASN A 441 15.52 8.81 -2.67
N MET A 442 14.46 8.31 -3.33
CA MET A 442 13.65 9.14 -4.22
C MET A 442 12.23 8.61 -4.32
N THR A 443 11.31 9.30 -3.69
CA THR A 443 9.86 9.16 -3.87
C THR A 443 9.23 10.55 -3.87
N ASP A 444 8.33 10.82 -4.82
CA ASP A 444 7.54 12.04 -4.93
C ASP A 444 6.12 11.64 -5.34
N LEU A 445 5.20 11.61 -4.38
CA LEU A 445 3.83 11.16 -4.57
C LEU A 445 2.84 12.23 -4.14
N SER A 446 1.89 12.51 -5.02
CA SER A 446 0.72 13.35 -4.75
C SER A 446 -0.54 12.50 -4.83
N MET A 447 -1.38 12.55 -3.79
CA MET A 447 -2.66 11.86 -3.73
C MET A 447 -3.75 12.88 -3.42
N SER A 448 -4.84 12.85 -4.18
CA SER A 448 -5.99 13.74 -4.00
C SER A 448 -7.26 12.93 -3.87
N PHE A 449 -8.00 13.18 -2.80
CA PHE A 449 -9.30 12.59 -2.51
C PHE A 449 -10.33 13.72 -2.48
N THR A 450 -11.37 13.63 -3.27
CA THR A 450 -12.36 14.69 -3.38
C THR A 450 -13.74 14.21 -2.97
N ASN A 451 -14.42 14.96 -2.10
CA ASN A 451 -15.81 14.67 -1.68
C ASN A 451 -15.99 13.35 -0.90
N VAL A 452 -15.02 12.90 -0.16
CA VAL A 452 -15.15 11.70 0.69
C VAL A 452 -16.17 11.96 1.79
N GLU A 453 -17.08 11.02 2.01
CA GLU A 453 -18.12 11.11 3.05
C GLU A 453 -17.47 10.95 4.44
N LEU A 454 -17.55 11.99 5.28
CA LEU A 454 -16.92 11.96 6.61
C LEU A 454 -17.60 11.00 7.60
N THR A 455 -18.88 10.66 7.38
CA THR A 455 -19.62 9.73 8.25
C THR A 455 -19.00 8.35 8.30
N THR A 456 -18.33 7.92 7.22
CA THR A 456 -17.58 6.66 7.18
C THR A 456 -16.38 6.66 8.12
N LEU A 457 -15.82 7.85 8.44
CA LEU A 457 -14.70 8.00 9.37
C LEU A 457 -15.15 8.10 10.84
N THR A 458 -16.44 7.91 11.14
CA THR A 458 -16.96 7.90 12.52
C THR A 458 -16.21 6.94 13.45
N PRO A 459 -15.75 5.74 13.06
CA PRO A 459 -14.95 4.88 13.92
C PRO A 459 -13.69 5.57 14.46
N TYR A 460 -12.97 6.28 13.59
CA TYR A 460 -11.77 7.02 14.00
C TYR A 460 -12.09 8.25 14.85
N SER A 461 -13.09 9.05 14.45
CA SER A 461 -13.47 10.23 15.22
C SER A 461 -14.05 9.88 16.58
N GLY A 462 -14.83 8.79 16.70
CA GLY A 462 -15.32 8.26 17.97
C GLY A 462 -14.18 7.84 18.89
N ARG A 463 -13.23 7.08 18.37
CA ARG A 463 -12.09 6.59 19.15
C ARG A 463 -11.16 7.71 19.60
N PHE A 464 -10.74 8.61 18.71
CA PHE A 464 -9.70 9.58 19.00
C PHE A 464 -10.20 10.97 19.41
N ALA A 465 -11.36 11.39 18.91
CA ALA A 465 -11.94 12.69 19.23
C ALA A 465 -13.14 12.62 20.21
N GLY A 466 -13.67 11.42 20.48
CA GLY A 466 -14.81 11.22 21.40
C GLY A 466 -16.15 11.67 20.82
N TYR A 467 -16.29 11.79 19.50
CA TYR A 467 -17.54 12.20 18.84
C TYR A 467 -17.77 11.39 17.57
N SER A 468 -19.04 11.03 17.32
CA SER A 468 -19.46 10.55 16.00
C SER A 468 -19.53 11.72 15.01
N ILE A 469 -19.51 11.40 13.71
CA ILE A 469 -19.72 12.40 12.65
C ILE A 469 -21.13 12.21 12.10
N GLN A 470 -21.96 13.25 12.19
CA GLN A 470 -23.31 13.22 11.68
C GLN A 470 -23.37 13.59 10.18
N LYS A 471 -22.50 14.51 9.74
CA LYS A 471 -22.48 15.02 8.36
C LYS A 471 -21.13 15.67 8.07
N GLY A 472 -20.75 15.66 6.80
CA GLY A 472 -19.62 16.42 6.28
C GLY A 472 -18.92 15.71 5.14
N ARG A 473 -18.11 16.46 4.40
CA ARG A 473 -17.29 15.95 3.31
C ARG A 473 -15.84 16.33 3.51
N LEU A 474 -14.94 15.45 3.06
CA LEU A 474 -13.50 15.63 3.13
C LEU A 474 -12.94 15.79 1.71
N HIS A 475 -12.12 16.84 1.54
CA HIS A 475 -11.15 16.93 0.47
C HIS A 475 -9.78 16.80 1.10
N LEU A 476 -8.95 15.92 0.59
CA LEU A 476 -7.67 15.59 1.18
C LEU A 476 -6.61 15.55 0.08
N ASP A 477 -5.64 16.45 0.17
CA ASP A 477 -4.49 16.51 -0.72
C ASP A 477 -3.23 16.16 0.08
N LEU A 478 -2.58 15.10 -0.32
CA LEU A 478 -1.39 14.55 0.32
C LEU A 478 -0.21 14.68 -0.64
N ASN A 479 0.86 15.32 -0.21
CA ASN A 479 2.10 15.43 -0.98
C ASN A 479 3.24 14.88 -0.13
N TYR A 480 3.85 13.80 -0.59
CA TYR A 480 4.90 13.07 0.10
C TYR A 480 6.18 13.06 -0.73
N GLN A 481 7.23 13.64 -0.20
CA GLN A 481 8.56 13.61 -0.79
C GLN A 481 9.55 12.91 0.13
N ILE A 482 10.24 11.92 -0.39
CA ILE A 482 11.34 11.25 0.31
C ILE A 482 12.61 11.49 -0.52
N LYS A 483 13.62 12.04 0.12
CA LYS A 483 14.94 12.27 -0.47
C LYS A 483 16.01 11.86 0.54
N ASN A 484 16.83 10.87 0.17
CA ASN A 484 17.91 10.37 1.04
C ASN A 484 17.41 10.06 2.46
N HIS A 485 16.37 9.23 2.57
CA HIS A 485 15.71 8.79 3.81
C HIS A 485 14.97 9.90 4.60
N GLN A 486 15.05 11.15 4.16
CA GLN A 486 14.32 12.26 4.78
C GLN A 486 12.94 12.41 4.17
N LEU A 487 11.90 12.20 4.99
CA LEU A 487 10.51 12.44 4.64
C LEU A 487 10.15 13.91 4.83
N SER A 488 9.56 14.52 3.82
CA SER A 488 8.85 15.78 3.88
C SER A 488 7.46 15.60 3.28
N ALA A 489 6.43 15.79 4.08
CA ALA A 489 5.05 15.63 3.64
C ALA A 489 4.20 16.83 4.01
N THR A 490 3.24 17.17 3.16
CA THR A 490 2.21 18.17 3.42
C THR A 490 0.85 17.52 3.21
N ASN A 491 0.03 17.54 4.26
CA ASN A 491 -1.33 17.04 4.24
C ASN A 491 -2.29 18.22 4.36
N GLN A 492 -3.02 18.53 3.29
CA GLN A 492 -4.05 19.55 3.31
C GLN A 492 -5.42 18.87 3.39
N MET A 493 -6.19 19.21 4.41
CA MET A 493 -7.52 18.68 4.69
C MET A 493 -8.53 19.81 4.69
N LEU A 494 -9.47 19.78 3.75
CA LEU A 494 -10.62 20.68 3.74
C LEU A 494 -11.88 19.89 4.14
N LEU A 495 -12.41 20.18 5.34
CA LEU A 495 -13.63 19.62 5.86
C LEU A 495 -14.80 20.56 5.52
N ASP A 496 -15.71 20.13 4.65
CA ASP A 496 -16.88 20.90 4.26
C ASP A 496 -18.10 20.49 5.06
N LYS A 497 -18.75 21.45 5.72
CA LYS A 497 -20.00 21.29 6.49
C LYS A 497 -19.97 20.16 7.52
N LEU A 498 -18.81 19.99 8.20
CA LEU A 498 -18.68 19.02 9.29
C LEU A 498 -19.66 19.34 10.42
N ILE A 499 -20.46 18.35 10.78
CA ILE A 499 -21.33 18.36 11.97
C ILE A 499 -20.99 17.13 12.82
N LEU A 500 -20.58 17.38 14.06
CA LEU A 500 -20.41 16.32 15.05
C LEU A 500 -21.76 15.81 15.55
N GLY A 501 -21.84 14.51 15.73
CA GLY A 501 -22.99 13.83 16.33
C GLY A 501 -22.87 13.72 17.85
N SER A 502 -23.35 12.60 18.38
CA SER A 502 -23.29 12.28 19.80
C SER A 502 -21.87 12.04 20.29
N ARG A 503 -21.65 12.28 21.60
CA ARG A 503 -20.41 11.89 22.27
C ARG A 503 -20.29 10.36 22.27
N VAL A 504 -19.06 9.88 22.06
CA VAL A 504 -18.68 8.46 22.09
C VAL A 504 -17.69 8.30 23.24
N ASP A 505 -17.97 7.38 24.14
CA ASP A 505 -17.05 7.08 25.23
C ASP A 505 -15.86 6.27 24.69
N SER A 506 -14.66 6.81 24.83
CA SER A 506 -13.42 6.18 24.42
C SER A 506 -12.30 6.56 25.39
N ASN A 507 -11.55 5.57 25.83
CA ASN A 507 -10.37 5.77 26.68
C ASN A 507 -9.19 6.41 25.95
N GLU A 508 -9.22 6.40 24.61
CA GLU A 508 -8.19 6.98 23.74
C GLU A 508 -8.56 8.37 23.24
N ALA A 509 -9.78 8.83 23.52
CA ALA A 509 -10.22 10.15 23.12
C ALA A 509 -9.38 11.22 23.82
N VAL A 510 -9.00 12.25 23.07
CA VAL A 510 -8.30 13.39 23.65
C VAL A 510 -9.23 14.15 24.60
N ASP A 511 -8.74 14.49 25.78
CA ASP A 511 -9.48 15.33 26.73
C ASP A 511 -9.32 16.81 26.38
N LEU A 512 -9.88 17.19 25.24
CA LEU A 512 -9.84 18.55 24.70
C LEU A 512 -11.26 18.99 24.29
N PRO A 513 -11.59 20.30 24.42
CA PRO A 513 -12.90 20.82 23.99
C PRO A 513 -12.98 20.91 22.45
N ILE A 514 -13.13 19.76 21.81
CA ILE A 514 -13.14 19.62 20.33
C ILE A 514 -14.18 20.52 19.66
N ARG A 515 -15.35 20.72 20.29
CA ARG A 515 -16.37 21.64 19.74
C ARG A 515 -15.88 23.06 19.64
N MET A 516 -15.11 23.52 20.65
CA MET A 516 -14.49 24.84 20.65
C MET A 516 -13.45 24.97 19.54
N ALA A 517 -12.57 23.98 19.39
CA ALA A 517 -11.60 23.95 18.31
C ALA A 517 -12.28 24.02 16.93
N LEU A 518 -13.35 23.25 16.71
CA LEU A 518 -14.08 23.29 15.47
C LEU A 518 -14.80 24.62 15.22
N ALA A 519 -15.35 25.26 16.27
CA ALA A 519 -15.96 26.57 16.15
C ALA A 519 -14.95 27.66 15.76
N LEU A 520 -13.72 27.57 16.29
CA LEU A 520 -12.60 28.46 15.93
C LEU A 520 -12.12 28.25 14.50
N LEU A 521 -12.05 27.00 14.06
CA LEU A 521 -11.55 26.64 12.71
C LEU A 521 -12.59 26.88 11.62
N LYS A 522 -13.88 26.63 11.91
CA LYS A 522 -14.96 26.68 10.92
C LYS A 522 -15.22 28.12 10.44
N ASP A 523 -15.07 28.34 9.16
CA ASP A 523 -15.37 29.63 8.52
C ASP A 523 -16.89 29.84 8.31
N ARG A 524 -17.26 31.02 7.77
CA ARG A 524 -18.66 31.39 7.46
C ARG A 524 -19.33 30.48 6.42
N ASN A 525 -18.57 29.78 5.59
CA ASN A 525 -19.09 28.81 4.61
C ASN A 525 -19.29 27.42 5.24
N GLY A 526 -18.86 27.23 6.49
CA GLY A 526 -18.88 25.95 7.19
C GLY A 526 -17.70 25.06 6.85
N GLN A 527 -16.60 25.66 6.31
CA GLN A 527 -15.39 24.97 5.91
C GLN A 527 -14.31 25.08 6.97
N ILE A 528 -13.52 24.03 7.11
CA ILE A 528 -12.35 23.95 7.97
C ILE A 528 -11.18 23.53 7.09
N ASP A 529 -10.21 24.40 6.89
CA ASP A 529 -8.98 24.14 6.14
C ASP A 529 -7.81 23.94 7.12
N ILE A 530 -7.21 22.75 7.07
CA ILE A 530 -6.10 22.37 7.94
C ILE A 530 -4.95 21.90 7.06
N THR A 531 -3.79 22.50 7.23
CA THR A 531 -2.53 22.03 6.63
C THR A 531 -1.65 21.44 7.71
N LEU A 532 -1.30 20.17 7.57
CA LEU A 532 -0.49 19.42 8.51
C LEU A 532 0.84 19.01 7.86
N PRO A 533 1.93 19.74 8.11
CA PRO A 533 3.26 19.33 7.67
C PRO A 533 3.78 18.17 8.55
N ILE A 534 4.43 17.19 7.91
CA ILE A 534 5.05 16.06 8.57
C ILE A 534 6.47 15.94 8.01
N SER A 535 7.43 15.73 8.86
CA SER A 535 8.82 15.47 8.48
C SER A 535 9.45 14.47 9.42
N GLY A 536 10.40 13.70 8.94
CA GLY A 536 11.10 12.72 9.76
C GLY A 536 12.20 11.99 9.01
N ASP A 537 13.05 11.32 9.77
CA ASP A 537 14.12 10.47 9.27
C ASP A 537 13.65 9.02 9.25
N LEU A 538 13.53 8.44 8.06
CA LEU A 538 13.07 7.07 7.85
C LEU A 538 14.15 6.01 8.15
N GLU A 539 15.39 6.41 8.39
CA GLU A 539 16.43 5.51 8.89
C GLU A 539 16.32 5.28 10.41
N ASN A 540 15.62 6.19 11.12
CA ASN A 540 15.40 6.04 12.55
C ASN A 540 14.35 4.94 12.81
N PRO A 541 14.70 3.81 13.45
CA PRO A 541 13.77 2.72 13.70
C PRO A 541 12.62 3.09 14.67
N GLU A 542 12.75 4.21 15.41
CA GLU A 542 11.69 4.73 16.28
C GLU A 542 10.70 5.64 15.55
N PHE A 543 10.94 5.95 14.27
CA PHE A 543 10.05 6.79 13.49
C PHE A 543 8.83 6.01 13.01
N GLU A 544 7.68 6.31 13.60
CA GLU A 544 6.38 5.77 13.21
C GLU A 544 5.47 6.89 12.70
N LEU A 545 4.99 6.78 11.48
CA LEU A 545 4.18 7.82 10.83
C LEU A 545 2.84 8.08 11.56
N GLY A 546 2.15 7.03 12.02
CA GLY A 546 0.87 7.14 12.71
C GLY A 546 0.90 7.97 14.00
N PRO A 547 1.77 7.65 14.96
CA PRO A 547 1.97 8.47 16.18
C PRO A 547 2.35 9.92 15.87
N VAL A 548 3.19 10.16 14.85
CA VAL A 548 3.61 11.52 14.44
C VAL A 548 2.40 12.32 13.92
N ILE A 549 1.57 11.75 13.06
CA ILE A 549 0.33 12.39 12.58
C ILE A 549 -0.59 12.72 13.74
N ARG A 550 -0.82 11.77 14.65
CA ARG A 550 -1.67 11.97 15.83
C ARG A 550 -1.15 13.09 16.70
N MET A 551 0.14 13.11 17.02
CA MET A 551 0.76 14.14 17.84
C MET A 551 0.65 15.52 17.17
N ALA A 552 0.86 15.61 15.88
CA ALA A 552 0.73 16.87 15.13
C ALA A 552 -0.71 17.43 15.17
N LEU A 553 -1.73 16.55 15.04
CA LEU A 553 -3.14 16.93 15.19
C LEU A 553 -3.48 17.38 16.61
N VAL A 554 -3.04 16.65 17.64
CA VAL A 554 -3.26 17.03 19.05
C VAL A 554 -2.62 18.37 19.35
N ASN A 555 -1.37 18.59 18.91
CA ASN A 555 -0.68 19.87 19.09
C ASN A 555 -1.39 21.02 18.39
N LEU A 556 -1.86 20.81 17.15
CA LEU A 556 -2.64 21.80 16.42
C LEU A 556 -3.91 22.19 17.20
N ILE A 557 -4.69 21.22 17.65
CA ILE A 557 -5.92 21.46 18.40
C ILE A 557 -5.62 22.16 19.74
N THR A 558 -4.59 21.70 20.47
CA THR A 558 -4.18 22.28 21.73
C THR A 558 -3.77 23.75 21.57
N ASN A 559 -2.96 24.07 20.56
CA ASN A 559 -2.53 25.43 20.29
C ASN A 559 -3.72 26.37 20.00
N ILE A 560 -4.67 25.90 19.18
CA ILE A 560 -5.90 26.65 18.84
C ILE A 560 -6.75 26.94 20.09
N ILE A 561 -6.89 25.97 20.97
CA ILE A 561 -7.70 26.11 22.19
C ILE A 561 -6.99 26.96 23.24
N SER A 562 -5.66 26.84 23.36
CA SER A 562 -4.87 27.56 24.36
C SER A 562 -4.76 29.05 24.09
N ALA A 563 -4.81 29.45 22.82
CA ALA A 563 -4.67 30.86 22.42
C ALA A 563 -5.70 31.25 21.33
N PRO A 564 -7.00 31.23 21.65
CA PRO A 564 -8.05 31.42 20.67
C PRO A 564 -8.04 32.82 20.03
N PHE A 565 -7.64 33.87 20.77
CA PHE A 565 -7.51 35.22 20.26
C PHE A 565 -6.30 35.39 19.33
N ASP A 566 -5.22 34.64 19.52
CA ASP A 566 -4.08 34.62 18.59
C ASP A 566 -4.50 34.11 17.21
N LEU A 567 -5.32 33.06 17.19
CA LEU A 567 -5.88 32.58 15.94
C LEU A 567 -6.77 33.63 15.26
N LEU A 568 -7.67 34.29 16.01
CA LEU A 568 -8.52 35.34 15.44
C LEU A 568 -7.69 36.53 14.95
N ALA A 569 -6.69 36.98 15.72
CA ALA A 569 -5.80 38.05 15.34
C ALA A 569 -5.00 37.73 14.05
N SER A 570 -4.55 36.48 13.88
CA SER A 570 -3.85 36.06 12.67
C SER A 570 -4.72 36.13 11.40
N LEU A 571 -6.03 36.00 11.54
CA LEU A 571 -6.97 36.02 10.41
C LEU A 571 -7.32 37.42 9.93
N VAL A 572 -7.43 38.41 10.84
CA VAL A 572 -7.90 39.77 10.53
C VAL A 572 -6.83 40.84 10.70
N GLY A 573 -5.67 40.45 11.22
CA GLY A 573 -4.59 41.34 11.62
C GLY A 573 -4.91 42.04 12.95
N GLY A 574 -3.93 42.21 13.81
CA GLY A 574 -4.08 42.83 15.14
C GLY A 574 -3.30 42.07 16.21
N SER A 575 -3.51 42.45 17.45
CA SER A 575 -2.95 41.82 18.65
C SER A 575 -4.03 41.03 19.35
N ALA A 576 -3.70 39.79 19.77
CA ALA A 576 -4.59 38.95 20.55
C ALA A 576 -5.00 39.64 21.88
N GLU A 577 -4.06 40.31 22.54
CA GLU A 577 -4.28 41.02 23.78
C GLU A 577 -5.28 42.17 23.62
N GLU A 578 -5.16 42.94 22.52
CA GLU A 578 -6.11 44.01 22.19
C GLU A 578 -7.52 43.50 21.91
N MET A 579 -7.65 42.29 21.37
CA MET A 579 -8.94 41.67 21.11
C MET A 579 -9.53 40.99 22.36
N GLN A 580 -8.70 40.55 23.30
CA GLN A 580 -9.11 39.91 24.53
C GLN A 580 -9.49 40.90 25.63
N PHE A 581 -8.84 42.08 25.64
CA PHE A 581 -9.02 43.08 26.69
C PHE A 581 -9.40 44.43 26.11
N VAL A 582 -10.56 44.95 26.49
CA VAL A 582 -10.99 46.31 26.15
C VAL A 582 -10.68 47.24 27.32
N THR A 583 -9.70 48.14 27.17
CA THR A 583 -9.31 49.08 28.19
C THR A 583 -10.19 50.33 28.17
N PHE A 584 -10.64 50.80 29.34
CA PHE A 584 -11.43 51.99 29.50
C PHE A 584 -10.65 53.09 30.22
N GLU A 585 -11.05 54.37 29.99
CA GLU A 585 -10.63 55.43 30.89
C GLU A 585 -11.20 55.20 32.28
N PRO A 586 -10.47 55.52 33.35
CA PRO A 586 -10.98 55.43 34.70
C PRO A 586 -12.33 56.15 34.87
N GLY A 587 -13.28 55.45 35.49
CA GLY A 587 -14.62 55.98 35.74
C GLY A 587 -15.54 56.09 34.52
N GLN A 588 -15.09 55.71 33.32
CA GLN A 588 -15.88 55.76 32.09
C GLN A 588 -16.21 54.37 31.56
N PHE A 589 -17.25 54.32 30.73
CA PHE A 589 -17.71 53.10 30.06
C PHE A 589 -17.87 53.28 28.54
N SER A 590 -17.74 54.52 28.01
CA SER A 590 -17.93 54.77 26.57
C SER A 590 -16.72 54.36 25.73
N ILE A 591 -16.99 53.82 24.54
CA ILE A 591 -16.00 53.44 23.53
C ILE A 591 -15.70 54.68 22.65
N ASN A 592 -14.66 55.45 22.99
CA ASN A 592 -14.35 56.72 22.34
C ASN A 592 -12.98 56.78 21.68
N ARG A 593 -12.09 55.82 21.95
CA ARG A 593 -10.74 55.79 21.44
C ARG A 593 -10.65 55.09 20.11
N SER A 594 -9.87 55.58 19.18
CA SER A 594 -9.62 54.93 17.90
C SER A 594 -9.07 53.51 18.03
N GLU A 595 -8.21 53.28 19.03
CA GLU A 595 -7.66 51.93 19.33
C GLU A 595 -8.75 50.92 19.76
N GLN A 596 -9.69 51.35 20.62
CA GLN A 596 -10.82 50.51 21.05
C GLN A 596 -11.73 50.17 19.86
N VAL A 597 -12.05 51.18 19.05
CA VAL A 597 -12.89 51.03 17.84
C VAL A 597 -12.21 50.06 16.87
N GLU A 598 -10.95 50.27 16.56
CA GLU A 598 -10.20 49.41 15.63
C GLU A 598 -10.11 47.95 16.11
N SER A 599 -9.88 47.75 17.41
CA SER A 599 -9.82 46.39 18.02
C SER A 599 -11.17 45.69 18.00
N LEU A 600 -12.25 46.40 18.35
CA LEU A 600 -13.61 45.83 18.33
C LEU A 600 -14.10 45.57 16.90
N ASP A 601 -13.73 46.41 15.92
CA ASP A 601 -14.04 46.17 14.51
C ASP A 601 -13.35 44.93 13.97
N LYS A 602 -12.07 44.73 14.32
CA LYS A 602 -11.33 43.50 13.98
C LYS A 602 -11.95 42.30 14.64
N LEU A 603 -12.32 42.40 15.93
CA LEU A 603 -12.98 41.33 16.64
C LEU A 603 -14.36 41.00 16.02
N ALA A 604 -15.15 42.00 15.70
CA ALA A 604 -16.44 41.85 15.04
C ALA A 604 -16.30 41.13 13.68
N LYS A 605 -15.29 41.53 12.88
CA LYS A 605 -14.98 40.90 11.60
C LYS A 605 -14.59 39.43 11.82
N ALA A 606 -13.70 39.12 12.77
CA ALA A 606 -13.27 37.77 13.09
C ALA A 606 -14.45 36.88 13.54
N LEU A 607 -15.33 37.42 14.39
CA LEU A 607 -16.53 36.70 14.84
C LEU A 607 -17.57 36.51 13.75
N ARG A 608 -17.72 37.44 12.80
CA ARG A 608 -18.57 37.24 11.60
C ARG A 608 -18.04 36.11 10.72
N ASP A 609 -16.72 36.01 10.59
CA ASP A 609 -16.07 34.95 9.80
C ASP A 609 -16.09 33.60 10.54
N ARG A 610 -16.42 33.55 11.85
CA ARG A 610 -16.51 32.36 12.69
C ARG A 610 -17.88 32.26 13.39
N PRO A 611 -18.95 31.88 12.66
CA PRO A 611 -20.33 31.92 13.16
C PRO A 611 -20.60 30.94 14.32
N GLY A 612 -19.77 29.92 14.50
CA GLY A 612 -19.87 28.97 15.60
C GLY A 612 -19.32 29.48 16.95
N LEU A 613 -18.74 30.68 16.99
CA LEU A 613 -18.23 31.26 18.23
C LEU A 613 -19.27 32.13 18.92
N GLN A 614 -19.26 32.09 20.24
CA GLN A 614 -19.97 32.98 21.14
C GLN A 614 -18.96 33.80 21.92
N LEU A 615 -19.29 35.05 22.21
CA LEU A 615 -18.48 35.96 22.99
C LEU A 615 -19.09 36.15 24.38
N GLU A 616 -18.30 35.91 25.39
CA GLU A 616 -18.63 36.18 26.80
C GLU A 616 -17.89 37.44 27.24
N VAL A 617 -18.64 38.41 27.78
CA VAL A 617 -18.12 39.71 28.19
C VAL A 617 -18.23 39.84 29.67
N THR A 618 -17.11 39.90 30.39
CA THR A 618 -17.04 40.12 31.83
C THR A 618 -16.56 41.49 32.15
N GLY A 619 -17.48 42.38 32.49
CA GLY A 619 -17.13 43.77 32.88
C GLY A 619 -16.27 43.77 34.18
N LYS A 620 -15.19 44.54 34.13
CA LYS A 620 -14.27 44.71 35.27
C LYS A 620 -14.10 46.18 35.61
N THR A 621 -13.86 46.44 36.92
CA THR A 621 -13.51 47.75 37.44
C THR A 621 -12.31 47.63 38.37
N ALA A 622 -11.48 48.67 38.42
CA ALA A 622 -10.34 48.76 39.32
C ALA A 622 -10.61 49.80 40.41
N LYS A 623 -10.66 49.37 41.69
CA LYS A 623 -11.02 50.22 42.82
C LYS A 623 -10.21 51.49 42.89
N ASP A 624 -8.89 51.39 42.78
CA ASP A 624 -7.99 52.53 43.00
C ASP A 624 -8.04 53.58 41.88
N SER A 625 -8.31 53.16 40.64
CA SER A 625 -8.36 54.08 39.47
C SER A 625 -9.79 54.55 39.15
N ASP A 626 -10.80 53.65 39.25
CA ASP A 626 -12.19 53.97 38.90
C ASP A 626 -12.94 54.70 40.01
N TRP A 627 -12.76 54.26 41.29
CA TRP A 627 -13.57 54.78 42.39
C TRP A 627 -13.51 56.31 42.58
N PRO A 628 -12.34 56.96 42.48
CA PRO A 628 -12.28 58.43 42.61
C PRO A 628 -13.14 59.18 41.58
N LEU A 629 -13.21 58.65 40.34
CA LEU A 629 -13.99 59.24 39.23
C LEU A 629 -15.47 58.84 39.31
N VAL A 630 -15.78 57.61 39.80
CA VAL A 630 -17.16 57.20 40.10
C VAL A 630 -17.74 58.08 41.21
N VAL A 631 -17.00 58.37 42.29
CA VAL A 631 -17.44 59.27 43.34
C VAL A 631 -17.73 60.66 42.78
N LYS A 632 -16.85 61.19 41.92
CA LYS A 632 -17.09 62.47 41.25
C LYS A 632 -18.39 62.45 40.45
N SER A 633 -18.65 61.41 39.69
CA SER A 633 -19.90 61.22 38.93
C SER A 633 -21.13 61.08 39.84
N LEU A 634 -21.00 60.36 40.96
CA LEU A 634 -22.06 60.27 41.94
C LEU A 634 -22.38 61.61 42.57
N LEU A 635 -21.36 62.39 42.96
CA LEU A 635 -21.53 63.72 43.49
C LEU A 635 -22.19 64.67 42.46
N GLU A 636 -21.75 64.64 41.22
CA GLU A 636 -22.35 65.42 40.13
C GLU A 636 -23.82 65.01 39.89
N SER A 637 -24.13 63.70 39.94
CA SER A 637 -25.51 63.20 39.84
C SER A 637 -26.39 63.68 40.98
N GLU A 638 -25.89 63.61 42.23
CA GLU A 638 -26.64 64.04 43.41
C GLU A 638 -26.88 65.56 43.33
N LEU A 639 -25.83 66.36 43.00
CA LEU A 639 -25.98 67.80 42.76
C LEU A 639 -27.05 68.08 41.69
N SER A 640 -27.02 67.36 40.61
CA SER A 640 -27.97 67.55 39.50
C SER A 640 -29.42 67.25 39.96
N GLN A 641 -29.59 66.18 40.73
CA GLN A 641 -30.91 65.78 41.23
C GLN A 641 -31.46 66.84 42.23
N LEU A 642 -30.61 67.30 43.13
CA LEU A 642 -31.01 68.33 44.10
C LEU A 642 -31.29 69.65 43.37
N TRP A 643 -30.51 70.05 42.37
CA TRP A 643 -30.74 71.23 41.58
C TRP A 643 -32.05 71.12 40.79
N ILE A 644 -32.35 70.02 40.15
CA ILE A 644 -33.63 69.80 39.47
C ILE A 644 -34.81 69.90 40.46
N LYS A 645 -34.66 69.35 41.64
CA LYS A 645 -35.68 69.43 42.69
C LYS A 645 -35.95 70.85 43.13
N GLU A 646 -34.89 71.64 43.24
CA GLU A 646 -34.98 73.08 43.62
C GLU A 646 -35.62 73.89 42.48
N LEU A 647 -35.17 73.74 41.22
CA LEU A 647 -35.76 74.35 40.05
C LEU A 647 -37.28 74.09 39.93
N LYS A 648 -37.67 72.86 40.18
CA LYS A 648 -39.10 72.44 40.26
C LYS A 648 -39.86 73.16 41.36
N ALA A 649 -39.29 73.27 42.56
CA ALA A 649 -39.89 73.99 43.70
C ALA A 649 -40.04 75.50 43.43
N GLN A 650 -39.08 76.09 42.72
CA GLN A 650 -39.10 77.48 42.28
C GLN A 650 -39.95 77.74 41.04
N LYS A 651 -40.54 76.68 40.43
CA LYS A 651 -41.28 76.78 39.16
C LYS A 651 -40.44 77.36 38.02
N LYS A 652 -39.11 77.19 38.03
CA LYS A 652 -38.20 77.55 36.96
C LYS A 652 -38.11 76.52 35.90
N PRO A 653 -37.86 76.94 34.60
CA PRO A 653 -37.69 75.94 33.53
C PRO A 653 -36.47 75.08 33.80
N ILE A 654 -36.56 73.79 33.61
CA ILE A 654 -35.43 72.87 33.67
C ILE A 654 -34.76 72.92 32.31
N PRO A 655 -33.46 73.21 32.20
CA PRO A 655 -32.73 73.13 30.95
C PRO A 655 -32.79 71.74 30.30
N GLU A 656 -32.92 71.68 29.02
CA GLU A 656 -32.94 70.37 28.24
C GLU A 656 -31.66 69.58 28.43
N LYS A 657 -30.51 70.30 28.55
CA LYS A 657 -29.24 69.74 29.05
C LYS A 657 -28.86 70.45 30.35
N LEU A 658 -28.90 69.71 31.44
CA LEU A 658 -28.46 70.25 32.72
C LEU A 658 -26.93 70.21 32.76
N ILE A 659 -26.31 71.38 32.55
CA ILE A 659 -24.88 71.50 32.61
C ILE A 659 -24.52 72.16 33.97
N LEU A 660 -23.94 71.39 34.87
CA LEU A 660 -23.58 71.85 36.25
C LEU A 660 -22.67 73.08 36.25
N SER A 661 -21.89 73.35 35.20
CA SER A 661 -21.09 74.56 35.02
C SER A 661 -21.91 75.82 34.83
N THR A 662 -23.22 75.67 34.55
CA THR A 662 -24.14 76.84 34.41
C THR A 662 -24.82 77.19 35.73
N MET A 663 -24.60 76.38 36.79
CA MET A 663 -25.11 76.61 38.12
C MET A 663 -24.33 77.82 38.73
N ASP A 664 -25.06 78.78 39.34
CA ASP A 664 -24.43 79.88 40.02
C ASP A 664 -23.70 79.33 41.28
N GLU A 665 -22.63 80.07 41.68
CA GLU A 665 -21.73 79.60 42.72
C GLU A 665 -22.39 79.55 44.11
N GLU A 666 -23.37 80.40 44.36
CA GLU A 666 -24.11 80.44 45.60
C GLU A 666 -25.04 79.19 45.74
N THR A 667 -25.73 78.83 44.65
CA THR A 667 -26.55 77.63 44.58
C THR A 667 -25.66 76.41 44.69
N ARG A 668 -24.54 76.31 44.00
CA ARG A 668 -23.60 75.21 44.09
C ARG A 668 -23.07 75.03 45.49
N LEU A 669 -22.64 76.07 46.17
CA LEU A 669 -22.15 76.03 47.55
C LEU A 669 -23.21 75.52 48.50
N ARG A 670 -24.42 75.98 48.42
CA ARG A 670 -25.54 75.61 49.26
C ARG A 670 -25.94 74.11 49.06
N LEU A 671 -25.96 73.69 47.82
CA LEU A 671 -26.28 72.23 47.52
C LEU A 671 -25.17 71.33 48.01
N LEU A 672 -23.90 71.71 47.84
CA LEU A 672 -22.77 70.93 48.37
C LEU A 672 -22.77 70.89 49.91
N GLN A 673 -23.12 72.01 50.57
CA GLN A 673 -23.33 72.03 52.06
C GLN A 673 -24.46 71.09 52.48
N ASN A 674 -25.55 71.02 51.74
CA ASN A 674 -26.64 70.08 51.96
C ASN A 674 -26.21 68.61 51.88
N ILE A 675 -25.46 68.27 50.79
CA ILE A 675 -24.92 66.89 50.61
C ILE A 675 -23.98 66.57 51.77
N ALA A 676 -23.04 67.45 52.09
CA ALA A 676 -22.09 67.26 53.16
C ALA A 676 -22.80 67.10 54.54
N GLY A 677 -23.84 67.89 54.85
CA GLY A 677 -24.61 67.78 56.03
C GLY A 677 -25.45 66.51 56.19
N THR A 678 -25.84 65.90 55.06
CA THR A 678 -26.56 64.60 55.00
C THR A 678 -25.64 63.42 55.10
N MET A 679 -24.43 63.49 54.59
CA MET A 679 -23.45 62.38 54.50
C MET A 679 -22.52 62.33 55.73
N MET A 680 -22.32 63.44 56.47
CA MET A 680 -21.40 63.50 57.54
C MET A 680 -22.18 63.35 58.85
N THR A 681 -21.94 62.30 59.60
CA THR A 681 -22.37 62.15 61.00
C THR A 681 -21.46 63.01 61.86
N SER A 682 -22.01 63.72 62.85
CA SER A 682 -21.44 64.78 63.69
C SER A 682 -20.14 64.47 64.48
N GLU A 683 -19.48 63.36 64.26
CA GLU A 683 -18.28 62.98 65.01
C GLU A 683 -16.98 62.94 64.21
N SER A 684 -16.99 63.17 62.88
CA SER A 684 -15.79 62.90 61.99
C SER A 684 -15.34 64.05 61.13
N SER A 685 -15.76 65.30 61.24
CA SER A 685 -15.34 66.37 60.37
C SER A 685 -14.48 67.42 61.05
N GLU A 686 -13.17 67.43 60.66
CA GLU A 686 -12.26 68.54 60.88
C GLU A 686 -12.60 69.82 60.00
N LEU A 687 -13.56 69.65 59.05
CA LEU A 687 -13.95 70.76 58.13
C LEU A 687 -15.21 71.47 58.65
N ASN A 688 -15.06 72.78 58.87
CA ASN A 688 -16.23 73.61 59.17
C ASN A 688 -16.99 73.91 57.86
N ILE A 689 -18.01 73.10 57.56
CA ILE A 689 -18.82 73.09 56.33
C ILE A 689 -19.45 74.50 56.06
N GLU A 690 -19.85 75.23 57.12
CA GLU A 690 -20.47 76.57 57.00
C GLU A 690 -19.53 77.62 56.49
N ARG A 691 -18.22 77.46 56.65
CA ARG A 691 -17.19 78.48 56.29
C ARG A 691 -16.30 78.07 55.11
N ALA A 692 -16.43 76.83 54.62
CA ALA A 692 -15.65 76.32 53.50
C ALA A 692 -16.21 76.76 52.17
N ASN A 693 -15.33 77.01 51.19
CA ASN A 693 -15.72 77.27 49.80
C ASN A 693 -16.17 75.98 49.10
N ALA A 694 -16.85 76.13 47.95
CA ALA A 694 -17.41 75.01 47.16
C ALA A 694 -16.35 73.95 46.76
N ASP A 695 -15.15 74.35 46.42
CA ASP A 695 -14.06 73.48 45.99
C ASP A 695 -13.51 72.65 47.15
N THR A 696 -13.36 73.23 48.35
CA THR A 696 -12.91 72.56 49.56
C THR A 696 -13.93 71.53 50.01
N ILE A 697 -15.23 71.83 49.96
CA ILE A 697 -16.31 70.88 50.27
C ILE A 697 -16.34 69.74 49.24
N THR A 698 -16.15 70.05 47.96
CA THR A 698 -16.07 69.08 46.88
C THR A 698 -14.93 68.08 47.13
N GLN A 699 -13.71 68.55 47.37
CA GLN A 699 -12.54 67.71 47.65
C GLN A 699 -12.75 66.86 48.87
N HIS A 700 -13.37 67.39 49.95
CA HIS A 700 -13.64 66.66 51.17
C HIS A 700 -14.69 65.56 50.95
N LEU A 701 -15.76 65.84 50.19
CA LEU A 701 -16.77 64.86 49.81
C LEU A 701 -16.19 63.75 48.93
N LEU A 702 -15.34 64.09 47.98
CA LEU A 702 -14.67 63.12 47.12
C LEU A 702 -13.74 62.20 47.94
N ALA A 703 -13.05 62.73 48.98
CA ALA A 703 -12.12 61.94 49.79
C ALA A 703 -12.85 61.04 50.83
N GLN A 704 -14.00 61.47 51.32
CA GLN A 704 -14.74 60.75 52.40
C GLN A 704 -16.02 60.03 51.95
N TRP A 705 -16.30 60.01 50.64
CA TRP A 705 -17.49 59.34 50.11
C TRP A 705 -17.44 57.86 50.44
N PRO A 706 -18.47 57.29 51.08
CA PRO A 706 -18.48 55.89 51.48
C PRO A 706 -18.40 54.99 50.23
N PHE A 707 -17.53 54.00 50.25
CA PHE A 707 -17.36 53.08 49.14
C PHE A 707 -18.68 52.38 48.84
N ASN A 708 -19.09 52.42 47.57
CA ASN A 708 -20.33 51.84 47.09
C ASN A 708 -20.04 50.75 46.06
N GLU A 709 -20.07 49.48 46.50
CA GLU A 709 -19.83 48.34 45.65
C GLU A 709 -20.85 48.25 44.50
N ASN A 710 -22.11 48.62 44.70
CA ASN A 710 -23.12 48.60 43.66
C ASN A 710 -22.82 49.61 42.53
N ALA A 711 -22.28 50.78 42.86
CA ALA A 711 -21.88 51.77 41.84
C ALA A 711 -20.71 51.25 40.97
N MET A 712 -19.74 50.61 41.62
CA MET A 712 -18.64 49.95 40.85
C MET A 712 -19.13 48.80 40.03
N ARG A 713 -20.03 48.00 40.57
CA ARG A 713 -20.67 46.93 39.81
C ARG A 713 -21.48 47.44 38.63
N GLN A 714 -22.20 48.56 38.80
CA GLN A 714 -22.93 49.18 37.71
C GLN A 714 -21.99 49.67 36.60
N LEU A 715 -20.87 50.29 36.92
CA LEU A 715 -19.86 50.72 35.95
C LEU A 715 -19.31 49.49 35.17
N ALA A 716 -19.06 48.37 35.83
CA ALA A 716 -18.63 47.16 35.17
C ALA A 716 -19.71 46.61 34.21
N ILE A 717 -20.97 46.62 34.59
CA ILE A 717 -22.10 46.23 33.76
C ILE A 717 -22.24 47.17 32.55
N ASP A 718 -22.10 48.50 32.76
CA ASP A 718 -22.24 49.46 31.69
C ASP A 718 -21.09 49.34 30.66
N ARG A 719 -19.84 49.05 31.09
CA ARG A 719 -18.73 48.71 30.21
C ARG A 719 -19.03 47.46 29.37
N ALA A 720 -19.49 46.39 29.98
CA ALA A 720 -19.84 45.18 29.30
C ALA A 720 -21.00 45.35 28.30
N ARG A 721 -22.00 46.17 28.69
CA ARG A 721 -23.13 46.49 27.82
C ARG A 721 -22.69 47.35 26.64
N GLU A 722 -21.89 48.36 26.82
CA GLU A 722 -21.37 49.22 25.74
C GLU A 722 -20.58 48.41 24.68
N ILE A 723 -19.76 47.43 25.12
CA ILE A 723 -19.07 46.52 24.22
C ILE A 723 -20.09 45.68 23.44
N LYS A 724 -21.09 45.16 24.12
CA LYS A 724 -22.15 44.37 23.46
C LYS A 724 -22.90 45.21 22.44
N ASP A 725 -23.34 46.42 22.82
CA ASP A 725 -24.11 47.30 21.97
C ASP A 725 -23.27 47.75 20.75
N TYR A 726 -21.99 48.08 20.94
CA TYR A 726 -21.08 48.38 19.84
C TYR A 726 -20.94 47.23 18.86
N LEU A 727 -20.71 45.98 19.37
CA LEU A 727 -20.52 44.82 18.54
C LEU A 727 -21.83 44.42 17.79
N MET A 728 -22.99 44.76 18.32
CA MET A 728 -24.27 44.57 17.67
C MET A 728 -24.58 45.61 16.61
N ASP A 729 -24.47 46.90 17.01
CA ASP A 729 -24.94 48.02 16.20
C ASP A 729 -23.95 48.36 15.08
N GLU A 730 -22.65 48.49 15.39
CA GLU A 730 -21.57 48.81 14.47
C GLU A 730 -20.90 47.50 13.92
N GLY A 731 -20.72 46.53 14.79
CA GLY A 731 -20.09 45.25 14.43
C GLY A 731 -20.99 44.30 13.67
N GLY A 732 -22.32 44.49 13.66
CA GLY A 732 -23.29 43.64 12.94
C GLY A 732 -23.36 42.19 13.45
N LEU A 733 -23.08 41.96 14.72
CA LEU A 733 -23.13 40.63 15.33
C LEU A 733 -24.55 40.28 15.85
N ASP A 734 -24.91 39.03 15.75
CA ASP A 734 -26.18 38.51 16.30
C ASP A 734 -26.17 38.65 17.84
N PRO A 735 -27.21 39.29 18.44
CA PRO A 735 -27.34 39.45 19.90
C PRO A 735 -27.28 38.12 20.67
N GLN A 736 -27.70 37.01 20.07
CA GLN A 736 -27.72 35.68 20.67
C GLN A 736 -26.29 35.08 20.82
N ARG A 737 -25.30 35.72 20.23
CA ARG A 737 -23.90 35.28 20.30
C ARG A 737 -23.09 36.05 21.33
N ILE A 738 -23.64 37.08 22.00
CA ILE A 738 -22.91 37.91 22.94
C ILE A 738 -23.59 37.82 24.33
N PHE A 739 -22.89 37.20 25.27
CA PHE A 739 -23.35 36.93 26.63
C PHE A 739 -22.64 37.85 27.61
N LEU A 740 -23.42 38.56 28.43
CA LEU A 740 -22.87 39.29 29.56
C LEU A 740 -22.79 38.40 30.77
N LEU A 741 -21.61 38.16 31.27
CA LEU A 741 -21.39 37.35 32.46
C LEU A 741 -21.56 38.22 33.71
N SER A 742 -21.87 37.56 34.87
CA SER A 742 -21.94 38.23 36.14
C SER A 742 -20.58 38.82 36.54
N VAL A 743 -20.60 40.11 36.92
CA VAL A 743 -19.40 40.81 37.37
C VAL A 743 -18.82 40.07 38.58
N GLN A 744 -17.61 39.55 38.47
CA GLN A 744 -16.89 39.00 39.62
C GLN A 744 -16.30 40.14 40.46
N SER A 745 -16.23 39.94 41.76
CA SER A 745 -15.78 40.92 42.75
C SER A 745 -14.43 41.54 42.39
N LEU A 746 -14.35 42.83 42.64
CA LEU A 746 -13.21 43.69 42.51
C LEU A 746 -11.86 43.06 42.81
N SER A 747 -10.94 43.09 41.87
CA SER A 747 -9.53 42.80 42.14
C SER A 747 -8.99 43.86 43.12
N GLU A 748 -8.57 43.42 44.30
CA GLU A 748 -7.74 44.24 45.17
C GLU A 748 -6.41 44.48 44.52
N ALA A 749 -6.07 45.76 44.27
CA ALA A 749 -4.77 46.28 43.87
C ALA A 749 -4.14 45.70 42.59
N SER A 750 -4.45 46.26 41.41
CA SER A 750 -3.48 46.28 40.36
C SER A 750 -3.37 47.72 39.82
N ALA A 751 -2.14 48.17 39.61
CA ALA A 751 -1.79 49.45 38.98
C ALA A 751 -2.13 49.49 37.47
N GLU A 752 -2.88 48.50 36.99
CA GLU A 752 -3.25 48.35 35.59
C GLU A 752 -4.48 49.21 35.25
N LYS A 753 -4.53 49.65 33.99
CA LYS A 753 -5.71 50.36 33.49
C LYS A 753 -6.94 49.43 33.56
N PRO A 754 -8.12 49.97 33.92
CA PRO A 754 -9.32 49.17 34.02
C PRO A 754 -9.64 48.57 32.60
N SER A 755 -9.72 47.27 32.56
CA SER A 755 -9.98 46.53 31.31
C SER A 755 -11.15 45.55 31.51
N THR A 756 -12.00 45.41 30.48
CA THR A 756 -13.03 44.40 30.40
C THR A 756 -12.47 43.20 29.63
N GLU A 757 -12.62 42.02 30.22
CA GLU A 757 -12.12 40.77 29.63
C GLU A 757 -13.19 40.14 28.75
N LEU A 758 -12.74 39.69 27.58
CA LEU A 758 -13.53 38.96 26.62
C LEU A 758 -13.10 37.48 26.61
N GLN A 759 -14.05 36.57 26.56
CA GLN A 759 -13.76 35.16 26.47
C GLN A 759 -14.58 34.57 25.32
N LEU A 760 -14.00 33.55 24.64
CA LEU A 760 -14.64 32.86 23.52
C LEU A 760 -15.20 31.53 24.01
N ASN A 761 -16.38 31.20 23.53
CA ASN A 761 -17.01 29.90 23.77
C ASN A 761 -17.57 29.33 22.45
N ALA A 762 -17.89 28.03 22.42
CA ALA A 762 -18.55 27.39 21.29
C ALA A 762 -20.07 27.44 21.48
N GLY A 763 -20.77 27.85 20.44
CA GLY A 763 -22.24 27.91 20.39
C GLY A 763 -22.92 26.54 20.34
#